data_79edf6ef20e8eef9b162a808c4be64d0
#
_entry.id   79edf6ef20e8eef9b162a808c4be64d0
#
_cell.length_a   1.000
_cell.length_b   1.000
_cell.length_c   1.000
_cell.angle_alpha   90.00
_cell.angle_beta   90.00
_cell.angle_gamma   90.00
#
_symmetry.space_group_name_H-M   'P 1'
#
loop_
_entity.id
_entity.type
_entity.pdbx_description
1 polymer ?
#
loop_
_entity_poly.entity_id
_entity_poly.type
_entity_poly.pdbx_seq_one_letter_code
_entity_poly.pdbx_strand_id
1 'polypeptide(L)'
;MSVTVIRTPPLRVTPAAGEAIDSWLERIAHRCNVTWQELRITQGGVIPAGAQADPWIGRLTAEQCIALSLFTGTDPIALRAMTLEDYPAIAAGFEPRTGREGAVYPWRHYHASRFCPYCLAETGAAWRLVWRMVWFFACPRHHCLLAHRCPKCGAAQRRGPVAGAVPQPGHCSAPVSPSAKDAVLRCGADLTQAPVITLDPDGTLLAVQAVVADKILHDQADFGIYQSIPTPVPHVLADIRAIGEKYLAALDRGAVSPQFPAAVMREYRDLSDMERAAVGRAPSRAVPSVTTAIAVTAAIAIVGQSDIKAAGAVLSSLWPPGSQSAISSAFTMTGRLGADTSQALRGSYLECLAPALGATDQLRYRLGTTLPTKPDTNDELVRLMATRIPTMLWPQWSIRLAEPQLFQRFLRPALSVGLLLVGADITVEEAISAVGCPHARTSVLAGLWKLSKSSDWQGVRSALYCLSDYLRVHGSPINYHRRRQLDFDGLLTEQAWRRICRETHTRPEGITAVRQFLVERLTGTSQFPTPLPKHLEAQYSAVYRLPLRLTPELNTALVRHAEKFLARQQIPNEPFQWNPPTALLKGLDLSADEGLVAVDIDEMHRLVNLWRHGDLSIAAIPKRLGVSSEVFRHVCEEHPAPRESRRPSRRAPAEPKPRPAYEMARAALPPDRLRQLYEVEGQSLTGIGASIGVSRQTVAQLARDYGIVITKHGRGRYRIDPVWFRQQYVDKNRSLSDISVECGVSVGCLVKAARRAQIPMRGLSRRSAEDVAADSNVPRWLAPAMTTQGGWERLQRLPHIASHASFAAAGRALGVPGFSLGAQVARIERDLGGPVLIRATEHSPLRLTRRGKRAVAAVRTLQEAGGPAS
;
A
#
# COMPACT_ATOMS: atom_id res chain seq x y z
N MET A 1 44.74 52.19 -8.46
CA MET A 1 44.41 50.96 -9.26
C MET A 1 45.45 50.90 -10.40
N SER A 2 46.42 49.96 -10.27
CA SER A 2 47.37 49.74 -11.41
C SER A 2 46.57 49.11 -12.56
N VAL A 3 46.57 49.81 -13.69
CA VAL A 3 45.99 49.27 -14.94
C VAL A 3 46.85 48.06 -15.34
N THR A 4 46.39 46.87 -15.10
CA THR A 4 47.07 45.64 -15.51
C THR A 4 46.95 45.54 -17.04
N VAL A 5 48.05 45.80 -17.74
CA VAL A 5 48.07 45.72 -19.20
C VAL A 5 47.98 44.25 -19.62
N ILE A 6 46.88 43.86 -20.21
CA ILE A 6 46.71 42.54 -20.82
C ILE A 6 47.57 42.51 -22.12
N ARG A 7 48.51 41.57 -22.17
CA ARG A 7 49.39 41.37 -23.38
C ARG A 7 48.93 40.15 -24.15
N THR A 8 48.72 40.24 -25.42
CA THR A 8 48.38 39.11 -26.30
C THR A 8 49.58 38.15 -26.44
N PRO A 9 49.32 36.82 -26.52
CA PRO A 9 50.36 35.81 -26.68
C PRO A 9 51.04 36.00 -28.06
N PRO A 10 52.36 35.77 -28.15
CA PRO A 10 53.11 35.96 -29.43
C PRO A 10 52.73 34.94 -30.51
N LEU A 11 52.21 33.77 -30.07
CA LEU A 11 51.72 32.70 -30.95
C LEU A 11 50.25 32.34 -30.65
N ARG A 12 49.44 32.30 -31.70
CA ARG A 12 48.04 31.91 -31.58
C ARG A 12 47.86 30.37 -31.71
N VAL A 13 47.03 29.84 -30.89
CA VAL A 13 46.59 28.41 -30.94
C VAL A 13 45.08 28.39 -31.10
N THR A 14 44.62 27.78 -32.18
CA THR A 14 43.17 27.57 -32.38
C THR A 14 42.65 26.53 -31.42
N PRO A 15 41.52 26.78 -30.72
CA PRO A 15 40.88 25.75 -29.91
C PRO A 15 40.41 24.57 -30.76
N ALA A 16 40.57 23.35 -30.27
CA ALA A 16 39.98 22.18 -30.90
C ALA A 16 38.49 22.10 -30.57
N ALA A 17 37.70 21.46 -31.45
CA ALA A 17 36.27 21.32 -31.21
C ALA A 17 35.99 20.59 -29.91
N GLY A 18 35.19 21.19 -28.99
CA GLY A 18 34.87 20.68 -27.68
C GLY A 18 36.04 20.59 -26.70
N GLU A 19 37.14 21.34 -26.94
CA GLU A 19 38.26 21.40 -26.03
C GLU A 19 37.91 22.17 -24.75
N ALA A 20 38.40 21.69 -23.61
CA ALA A 20 38.26 22.40 -22.32
C ALA A 20 39.19 23.64 -22.28
N ILE A 21 38.72 24.74 -21.70
CA ILE A 21 39.43 26.02 -21.66
C ILE A 21 40.83 25.93 -21.03
N ASP A 22 40.98 25.11 -19.99
CA ASP A 22 42.27 24.87 -19.32
C ASP A 22 43.24 24.10 -20.21
N SER A 23 42.76 23.17 -21.03
CA SER A 23 43.56 22.45 -22.02
C SER A 23 44.11 23.42 -23.09
N TRP A 24 43.23 24.26 -23.63
CA TRP A 24 43.59 25.22 -24.63
C TRP A 24 44.64 26.23 -24.12
N LEU A 25 44.47 26.74 -22.93
CA LEU A 25 45.43 27.63 -22.29
C LEU A 25 46.80 26.96 -22.02
N GLU A 26 46.81 25.69 -21.65
CA GLU A 26 48.04 24.89 -21.53
C GLU A 26 48.76 24.75 -22.88
N ARG A 27 48.01 24.51 -23.97
CA ARG A 27 48.60 24.45 -25.34
C ARG A 27 49.16 25.79 -25.77
N ILE A 28 48.53 26.90 -25.37
CA ILE A 28 49.10 28.25 -25.57
C ILE A 28 50.39 28.42 -24.78
N ALA A 29 50.39 28.05 -23.48
CA ALA A 29 51.58 28.14 -22.64
C ALA A 29 52.74 27.30 -23.21
N HIS A 30 52.46 26.07 -23.61
CA HIS A 30 53.44 25.21 -24.27
C HIS A 30 54.00 25.80 -25.55
N ARG A 31 53.10 26.30 -26.41
CA ARG A 31 53.52 26.87 -27.72
C ARG A 31 54.36 28.14 -27.57
N CYS A 32 54.06 28.93 -26.55
CA CYS A 32 54.81 30.14 -26.21
C CYS A 32 56.05 29.87 -25.35
N ASN A 33 56.27 28.62 -24.95
CA ASN A 33 57.37 28.21 -24.07
C ASN A 33 57.40 28.98 -22.72
N VAL A 34 56.19 29.18 -22.13
CA VAL A 34 56.01 29.87 -20.84
C VAL A 34 55.37 28.96 -19.83
N THR A 35 55.66 29.20 -18.55
CA THR A 35 55.02 28.49 -17.46
C THR A 35 53.57 28.94 -17.28
N TRP A 36 52.74 28.12 -16.61
CA TRP A 36 51.35 28.51 -16.28
C TRP A 36 51.31 29.82 -15.47
N GLN A 37 52.29 30.05 -14.61
CA GLN A 37 52.34 31.27 -13.78
C GLN A 37 52.65 32.52 -14.63
N GLU A 38 53.58 32.42 -15.57
CA GLU A 38 53.88 33.50 -16.50
C GLU A 38 52.70 33.81 -17.40
N LEU A 39 52.02 32.75 -17.94
CA LEU A 39 50.80 32.94 -18.71
C LEU A 39 49.75 33.68 -17.91
N ARG A 40 49.55 33.32 -16.62
CA ARG A 40 48.59 33.95 -15.73
C ARG A 40 48.93 35.43 -15.46
N ILE A 41 50.20 35.78 -15.25
CA ILE A 41 50.65 37.15 -15.05
C ILE A 41 50.36 37.99 -16.29
N THR A 42 50.61 37.46 -17.48
CA THR A 42 50.37 38.18 -18.75
C THR A 42 48.90 38.47 -19.01
N GLN A 43 47.99 37.71 -18.44
CA GLN A 43 46.54 37.95 -18.46
C GLN A 43 46.02 38.87 -17.35
N GLY A 44 46.89 39.44 -16.52
CA GLY A 44 46.48 40.30 -15.42
C GLY A 44 45.99 39.54 -14.19
N GLY A 45 46.33 38.27 -14.03
CA GLY A 45 45.96 37.45 -12.85
C GLY A 45 44.50 37.01 -12.76
N VAL A 46 43.76 37.16 -13.83
CA VAL A 46 42.31 36.85 -13.89
C VAL A 46 42.04 35.34 -13.76
N ILE A 47 42.97 34.49 -14.19
CA ILE A 47 42.90 33.05 -13.97
C ILE A 47 43.48 32.71 -12.58
N PRO A 48 42.76 31.88 -11.76
CA PRO A 48 43.23 31.53 -10.40
C PRO A 48 44.59 30.83 -10.38
N ALA A 49 45.38 31.09 -9.33
CA ALA A 49 46.71 30.49 -9.13
C ALA A 49 46.70 29.11 -8.46
N GLY A 50 45.56 28.63 -8.00
CA GLY A 50 45.48 27.52 -7.05
C GLY A 50 45.18 26.14 -7.67
N ALA A 51 45.62 25.11 -6.98
CA ALA A 51 45.46 23.72 -7.37
C ALA A 51 44.06 23.14 -7.05
N GLN A 52 43.14 23.92 -6.54
CA GLN A 52 41.77 23.46 -6.30
C GLN A 52 40.95 23.62 -7.58
N ALA A 53 40.05 22.70 -7.83
CA ALA A 53 39.18 22.70 -9.00
C ALA A 53 38.58 24.08 -9.22
N ASP A 54 39.05 24.66 -10.29
CA ASP A 54 38.83 26.04 -10.57
C ASP A 54 37.38 26.28 -10.97
N PRO A 55 36.62 27.12 -10.25
CA PRO A 55 35.23 27.46 -10.60
C PRO A 55 35.07 27.91 -12.06
N TRP A 56 36.12 28.46 -12.63
CA TRP A 56 36.15 28.99 -14.00
C TRP A 56 36.01 27.91 -15.09
N ILE A 57 36.33 26.66 -14.81
CA ILE A 57 36.02 25.54 -15.72
C ILE A 57 34.51 25.26 -15.75
N GLY A 58 33.85 25.47 -14.64
CA GLY A 58 32.41 25.38 -14.55
C GLY A 58 31.71 26.52 -15.30
N ARG A 59 32.17 27.76 -15.04
CA ARG A 59 31.61 28.98 -15.60
C ARG A 59 32.61 30.12 -15.52
N LEU A 60 32.72 30.89 -16.59
CA LEU A 60 33.50 32.12 -16.58
C LEU A 60 32.69 33.29 -16.02
N THR A 61 33.30 34.08 -15.14
CA THR A 61 32.75 35.39 -14.79
C THR A 61 32.83 36.35 -15.97
N ALA A 62 32.02 37.40 -15.99
CA ALA A 62 32.06 38.40 -17.04
C ALA A 62 33.47 39.01 -17.20
N GLU A 63 34.16 39.31 -16.09
CA GLU A 63 35.52 39.83 -16.07
C GLU A 63 36.52 38.85 -16.66
N GLN A 64 36.44 37.57 -16.29
CA GLN A 64 37.27 36.49 -16.83
C GLN A 64 37.07 36.34 -18.34
N CYS A 65 35.84 36.38 -18.78
CA CYS A 65 35.50 36.24 -20.20
C CYS A 65 36.05 37.39 -21.03
N ILE A 66 35.92 38.64 -20.56
CA ILE A 66 36.45 39.85 -21.22
C ILE A 66 37.97 39.79 -21.26
N ALA A 67 38.63 39.52 -20.15
CA ALA A 67 40.08 39.47 -20.08
C ALA A 67 40.68 38.38 -20.96
N LEU A 68 40.09 37.19 -20.99
CA LEU A 68 40.49 36.09 -21.87
C LEU A 68 40.25 36.41 -23.36
N SER A 69 39.16 37.08 -23.67
CA SER A 69 38.87 37.53 -25.03
C SER A 69 39.92 38.57 -25.53
N LEU A 70 40.25 39.55 -24.71
CA LEU A 70 41.30 40.52 -25.01
C LEU A 70 42.66 39.85 -25.13
N PHE A 71 42.98 38.89 -24.27
CA PHE A 71 44.25 38.19 -24.30
C PHE A 71 44.40 37.31 -25.52
N THR A 72 43.38 36.49 -25.86
CA THR A 72 43.50 35.48 -26.91
C THR A 72 42.94 35.93 -28.26
N GLY A 73 42.18 37.01 -28.31
CA GLY A 73 41.44 37.45 -29.49
C GLY A 73 40.27 36.52 -29.87
N THR A 74 39.82 35.67 -28.92
CA THR A 74 38.73 34.70 -29.14
C THR A 74 37.41 35.30 -28.71
N ASP A 75 36.35 35.00 -29.44
CA ASP A 75 34.99 35.44 -29.14
C ASP A 75 34.54 34.97 -27.74
N PRO A 76 33.93 35.85 -26.93
CA PRO A 76 33.36 35.48 -25.64
C PRO A 76 32.44 34.29 -25.67
N ILE A 77 31.65 34.07 -26.72
CA ILE A 77 30.76 32.92 -26.87
C ILE A 77 31.59 31.65 -27.03
N ALA A 78 32.61 31.65 -27.84
CA ALA A 78 33.52 30.51 -28.02
C ALA A 78 34.30 30.19 -26.74
N LEU A 79 34.66 31.19 -25.93
CA LEU A 79 35.27 30.96 -24.61
C LEU A 79 34.31 30.27 -23.61
N ARG A 80 33.05 30.67 -23.56
CA ARG A 80 32.03 30.06 -22.74
C ARG A 80 31.74 28.62 -23.17
N ALA A 81 31.70 28.34 -24.47
CA ALA A 81 31.55 27.01 -25.03
C ALA A 81 32.70 26.04 -24.64
N MET A 82 33.82 26.56 -24.13
CA MET A 82 34.90 25.72 -23.59
C MET A 82 34.77 25.46 -22.07
N THR A 83 33.68 25.90 -21.46
CA THR A 83 33.33 25.65 -20.04
C THR A 83 32.08 24.80 -19.92
N LEU A 84 31.81 24.26 -18.70
CA LEU A 84 30.64 23.45 -18.45
C LEU A 84 29.31 24.23 -18.52
N GLU A 85 29.38 25.56 -18.63
CA GLU A 85 28.24 26.44 -18.88
C GLU A 85 27.52 26.13 -20.21
N ASP A 86 28.20 25.51 -21.16
CA ASP A 86 27.65 25.11 -22.47
C ASP A 86 26.67 23.93 -22.37
N TYR A 87 26.58 23.31 -21.22
CA TYR A 87 25.70 22.18 -20.96
C TYR A 87 24.61 22.59 -19.96
N PRO A 88 23.35 22.91 -20.41
CA PRO A 88 22.31 23.47 -19.57
C PRO A 88 22.02 22.60 -18.34
N ALA A 89 21.93 21.29 -18.52
CA ALA A 89 21.69 20.34 -17.46
C ALA A 89 22.78 20.32 -16.37
N ILE A 90 24.00 20.70 -16.73
CA ILE A 90 25.17 20.79 -15.84
C ILE A 90 25.30 22.20 -15.28
N ALA A 91 25.09 23.23 -16.14
CA ALA A 91 25.18 24.65 -15.76
C ALA A 91 24.25 25.04 -14.62
N ALA A 92 23.08 24.42 -14.51
CA ALA A 92 22.11 24.62 -13.42
C ALA A 92 22.69 24.30 -12.02
N GLY A 93 23.74 23.50 -11.94
CA GLY A 93 24.43 23.14 -10.70
C GLY A 93 25.45 24.17 -10.21
N PHE A 94 25.74 25.22 -11.01
CA PHE A 94 26.75 26.25 -10.66
C PHE A 94 26.10 27.57 -10.22
N GLU A 95 26.65 28.18 -9.18
CA GLU A 95 26.21 29.50 -8.72
C GLU A 95 26.59 30.57 -9.77
N PRO A 96 25.62 31.37 -10.26
CA PRO A 96 25.86 32.29 -11.37
C PRO A 96 26.95 33.35 -11.15
N ARG A 97 27.16 33.77 -9.87
CA ARG A 97 28.15 34.83 -9.55
C ARG A 97 29.54 34.30 -9.31
N THR A 98 29.69 33.12 -8.75
CA THR A 98 30.99 32.60 -8.30
C THR A 98 31.48 31.44 -9.14
N GLY A 99 30.64 30.86 -10.00
CA GLY A 99 30.95 29.66 -10.78
C GLY A 99 31.16 28.40 -9.89
N ARG A 100 30.88 28.51 -8.59
CA ARG A 100 31.05 27.38 -7.66
C ARG A 100 29.86 26.41 -7.75
N GLU A 101 30.15 25.13 -7.57
CA GLU A 101 29.09 24.12 -7.46
C GLU A 101 28.20 24.37 -6.27
N GLY A 102 26.88 24.32 -6.50
CA GLY A 102 25.89 24.28 -5.44
C GLY A 102 25.93 22.96 -4.67
N ALA A 103 25.40 22.94 -3.44
CA ALA A 103 25.42 21.77 -2.56
C ALA A 103 24.57 20.58 -3.08
N VAL A 104 23.76 20.76 -4.11
CA VAL A 104 22.66 19.88 -4.52
C VAL A 104 22.97 19.03 -5.76
N TYR A 105 24.19 19.05 -6.28
CA TYR A 105 24.47 18.38 -7.55
C TYR A 105 24.77 16.88 -7.42
N PRO A 106 23.99 15.97 -8.06
CA PRO A 106 24.29 14.54 -8.06
C PRO A 106 25.49 14.24 -8.95
N TRP A 107 26.46 13.45 -8.45
CA TRP A 107 27.72 13.15 -9.09
C TRP A 107 28.42 14.43 -9.59
N ARG A 108 29.01 15.15 -8.66
CA ARG A 108 29.76 16.37 -8.93
C ARG A 108 30.71 16.18 -10.11
N HIS A 109 30.87 17.20 -10.90
CA HIS A 109 31.89 17.19 -11.94
C HIS A 109 33.25 16.87 -11.32
N TYR A 110 34.04 16.23 -12.08
CA TYR A 110 35.29 15.69 -11.65
C TYR A 110 36.37 16.78 -11.56
N HIS A 111 37.01 16.91 -10.40
CA HIS A 111 38.21 17.74 -10.25
C HIS A 111 39.42 17.19 -10.98
N ALA A 112 39.28 16.20 -11.84
CA ALA A 112 40.25 15.63 -12.73
C ALA A 112 39.54 15.38 -14.07
N SER A 113 40.28 14.96 -15.08
CA SER A 113 39.73 14.61 -16.39
C SER A 113 40.05 13.19 -16.74
N ARG A 114 39.07 12.49 -17.28
CA ARG A 114 39.31 11.25 -18.05
C ARG A 114 39.88 11.63 -19.40
N PHE A 115 40.38 10.67 -20.16
CA PHE A 115 40.91 10.94 -21.49
C PHE A 115 40.85 9.71 -22.40
N CYS A 116 40.78 9.99 -23.71
CA CYS A 116 41.00 8.98 -24.75
C CYS A 116 42.43 9.15 -25.29
N PRO A 117 43.31 8.14 -25.18
CA PRO A 117 44.69 8.26 -25.67
C PRO A 117 44.76 8.54 -27.18
N TYR A 118 43.92 7.93 -27.96
CA TYR A 118 43.86 8.13 -29.41
C TYR A 118 43.42 9.54 -29.79
N CYS A 119 42.38 10.09 -29.08
CA CYS A 119 42.01 11.49 -29.32
C CYS A 119 43.16 12.44 -28.96
N LEU A 120 43.88 12.20 -27.84
CA LEU A 120 45.03 13.04 -27.48
C LEU A 120 46.11 13.00 -28.55
N ALA A 121 46.42 11.83 -29.13
CA ALA A 121 47.38 11.68 -30.22
C ALA A 121 46.94 12.47 -31.49
N GLU A 122 45.68 12.36 -31.89
CA GLU A 122 45.18 13.01 -33.11
C GLU A 122 45.03 14.53 -33.01
N THR A 123 44.70 15.05 -31.82
CA THR A 123 44.39 16.49 -31.65
C THR A 123 45.54 17.33 -31.15
N GLY A 124 46.73 16.79 -31.07
CA GLY A 124 47.88 17.48 -30.46
C GLY A 124 47.64 17.73 -28.96
N ALA A 125 47.09 16.71 -28.29
CA ALA A 125 46.83 16.67 -26.88
C ALA A 125 45.76 17.66 -26.38
N ALA A 126 44.76 17.96 -27.19
CA ALA A 126 43.59 18.73 -26.78
C ALA A 126 42.64 17.83 -25.92
N TRP A 127 42.38 18.29 -24.72
CA TRP A 127 41.48 17.58 -23.79
C TRP A 127 40.04 18.02 -23.95
N ARG A 128 39.13 17.09 -24.21
CA ARG A 128 37.73 17.43 -24.42
C ARG A 128 37.07 17.80 -23.10
N LEU A 129 36.24 18.83 -23.09
CA LEU A 129 35.52 19.34 -21.95
C LEU A 129 34.63 18.26 -21.30
N VAL A 130 33.93 17.44 -22.13
CA VAL A 130 33.06 16.36 -21.68
C VAL A 130 33.78 15.30 -20.84
N TRP A 131 35.08 15.16 -20.97
CA TRP A 131 35.85 14.18 -20.17
C TRP A 131 35.98 14.58 -18.69
N ARG A 132 35.62 15.80 -18.34
CA ARG A 132 35.52 16.27 -16.96
C ARG A 132 34.21 15.86 -16.30
N MET A 133 33.19 15.47 -17.07
CA MET A 133 31.92 15.01 -16.56
C MET A 133 31.99 13.54 -16.24
N VAL A 134 31.51 13.14 -15.07
CA VAL A 134 31.43 11.72 -14.67
C VAL A 134 30.56 10.90 -15.63
N TRP A 135 29.60 11.52 -16.29
CA TRP A 135 28.68 10.91 -17.24
C TRP A 135 29.33 10.39 -18.53
N PHE A 136 30.51 10.86 -18.87
CA PHE A 136 31.27 10.41 -20.06
C PHE A 136 32.28 9.35 -19.64
N PHE A 137 32.03 8.12 -19.99
CA PHE A 137 32.86 6.96 -19.67
C PHE A 137 33.52 6.32 -20.90
N ALA A 138 33.02 6.60 -22.09
CA ALA A 138 33.52 6.02 -23.34
C ALA A 138 33.81 7.11 -24.41
N CYS A 139 34.73 6.79 -25.31
CA CYS A 139 34.99 7.59 -26.52
C CYS A 139 34.19 7.01 -27.69
N PRO A 140 33.17 7.75 -28.21
CA PRO A 140 32.38 7.26 -29.35
C PRO A 140 33.18 7.26 -30.67
N ARG A 141 34.26 8.03 -30.78
CA ARG A 141 35.11 8.08 -31.99
C ARG A 141 36.07 6.89 -32.07
N HIS A 142 36.66 6.49 -30.96
CA HIS A 142 37.68 5.44 -30.92
C HIS A 142 37.15 4.14 -30.26
N HIS A 143 35.89 4.10 -29.98
CA HIS A 143 35.18 2.90 -29.43
C HIS A 143 35.94 2.29 -28.24
N CYS A 144 36.30 3.10 -27.26
CA CYS A 144 37.03 2.63 -26.09
C CYS A 144 36.53 3.27 -24.79
N LEU A 145 36.75 2.62 -23.65
CA LEU A 145 36.57 3.23 -22.34
C LEU A 145 37.62 4.34 -22.18
N LEU A 146 37.21 5.47 -21.54
CA LEU A 146 38.13 6.55 -21.24
C LEU A 146 39.11 6.14 -20.14
N ALA A 147 40.40 6.39 -20.31
CA ALA A 147 41.38 6.26 -19.24
C ALA A 147 41.11 7.31 -18.15
N HIS A 148 41.29 6.96 -16.87
CA HIS A 148 41.06 7.89 -15.76
C HIS A 148 42.34 8.13 -14.92
N ARG A 149 43.41 7.40 -15.22
CA ARG A 149 44.69 7.49 -14.51
C ARG A 149 45.88 7.36 -15.45
N CYS A 150 47.00 7.88 -15.02
CA CYS A 150 48.27 7.65 -15.67
C CYS A 150 48.71 6.19 -15.55
N PRO A 151 49.09 5.49 -16.62
CA PRO A 151 49.50 4.09 -16.56
C PRO A 151 50.79 3.87 -15.77
N LYS A 152 51.65 4.92 -15.63
CA LYS A 152 52.95 4.78 -14.92
C LYS A 152 52.83 5.06 -13.43
N CYS A 153 52.19 6.19 -13.02
CA CYS A 153 52.17 6.62 -11.61
C CYS A 153 50.80 6.51 -10.95
N GLY A 154 49.76 6.05 -11.65
CA GLY A 154 48.40 5.90 -11.12
C GLY A 154 47.68 7.24 -10.83
N ALA A 155 48.28 8.38 -11.05
CA ALA A 155 47.68 9.67 -10.73
C ALA A 155 46.51 10.00 -11.67
N ALA A 156 45.43 10.54 -11.11
CA ALA A 156 44.38 11.16 -11.90
C ALA A 156 44.86 12.43 -12.54
N GLN A 157 44.41 12.69 -13.79
CA GLN A 157 44.94 13.75 -14.61
C GLN A 157 44.17 15.06 -14.43
N ARG A 158 44.85 16.20 -14.69
CA ARG A 158 44.26 17.56 -14.73
C ARG A 158 43.58 17.99 -13.42
N ARG A 159 44.19 17.68 -12.27
CA ARG A 159 43.74 18.13 -10.96
C ARG A 159 43.96 19.61 -10.66
N GLY A 160 44.77 20.26 -11.46
CA GLY A 160 45.11 21.65 -11.37
C GLY A 160 46.26 21.98 -12.30
N PRO A 161 46.53 23.27 -12.52
CA PRO A 161 47.63 23.71 -13.38
C PRO A 161 48.98 23.33 -12.82
N VAL A 162 49.95 23.11 -13.70
CA VAL A 162 51.31 22.77 -13.34
C VAL A 162 52.06 24.03 -12.99
N ALA A 163 52.35 24.26 -11.72
CA ALA A 163 53.17 25.40 -11.31
C ALA A 163 54.65 25.14 -11.60
N GLY A 164 55.37 26.17 -12.04
CA GLY A 164 56.84 26.20 -12.10
C GLY A 164 57.51 25.48 -13.27
N ALA A 165 56.74 24.88 -14.19
CA ALA A 165 57.27 24.27 -15.42
C ALA A 165 56.42 24.63 -16.62
N VAL A 166 57.02 24.63 -17.82
CA VAL A 166 56.28 24.71 -19.09
C VAL A 166 55.41 23.46 -19.24
N PRO A 167 54.09 23.60 -19.43
CA PRO A 167 53.24 22.46 -19.62
C PRO A 167 53.68 21.61 -20.81
N GLN A 168 53.53 20.29 -20.67
CA GLN A 168 53.70 19.32 -21.76
C GLN A 168 52.39 18.66 -22.05
N PRO A 169 51.55 19.16 -22.98
CA PRO A 169 50.29 18.57 -23.36
C PRO A 169 50.48 17.08 -23.71
N GLY A 170 49.55 16.24 -23.35
CA GLY A 170 49.60 14.77 -23.59
C GLY A 170 50.52 14.00 -22.65
N HIS A 171 51.27 14.63 -21.77
CA HIS A 171 52.10 13.96 -20.79
C HIS A 171 51.59 14.11 -19.37
N CYS A 172 51.88 13.14 -18.54
CA CYS A 172 51.44 13.12 -17.14
C CYS A 172 52.14 14.21 -16.33
N SER A 173 51.37 15.16 -15.81
CA SER A 173 51.87 16.30 -15.03
C SER A 173 51.96 16.05 -13.53
N ALA A 174 51.65 14.83 -13.06
CA ALA A 174 51.68 14.49 -11.64
C ALA A 174 53.12 14.56 -11.08
N PRO A 175 53.33 15.07 -9.84
CA PRO A 175 54.64 15.07 -9.21
C PRO A 175 55.08 13.61 -8.90
N VAL A 176 56.37 13.34 -9.01
CA VAL A 176 56.94 12.02 -8.74
C VAL A 176 56.90 11.69 -7.25
N SER A 177 57.01 12.70 -6.37
CA SER A 177 56.84 12.54 -4.92
C SER A 177 55.99 13.67 -4.33
N PRO A 178 54.99 13.40 -3.53
CA PRO A 178 54.13 14.42 -2.91
C PRO A 178 54.86 15.23 -1.83
N SER A 179 55.98 14.73 -1.32
CA SER A 179 56.69 15.25 -0.16
C SER A 179 58.00 15.98 -0.49
N ALA A 180 58.42 15.96 -1.76
CA ALA A 180 59.69 16.62 -2.15
C ALA A 180 59.48 18.13 -2.21
N LYS A 181 60.38 18.88 -1.52
CA LYS A 181 60.49 20.31 -1.63
C LYS A 181 60.85 20.76 -3.07
N ASP A 182 61.37 19.85 -3.88
CA ASP A 182 61.66 20.04 -5.32
C ASP A 182 60.45 19.57 -6.16
N ALA A 183 59.43 20.35 -6.21
CA ALA A 183 58.19 20.10 -7.00
C ALA A 183 58.39 20.08 -8.52
N VAL A 184 59.61 19.97 -8.99
CA VAL A 184 59.99 20.13 -10.42
C VAL A 184 59.93 18.80 -11.20
N LEU A 185 60.13 17.64 -10.53
CA LEU A 185 60.13 16.33 -11.18
C LEU A 185 58.71 15.84 -11.39
N ARG A 186 58.30 15.75 -12.64
CA ARG A 186 57.01 15.24 -13.09
C ARG A 186 57.14 13.80 -13.59
N CYS A 187 56.05 13.05 -13.53
CA CYS A 187 56.01 11.69 -14.03
C CYS A 187 56.36 11.59 -15.53
N GLY A 188 55.91 12.54 -16.32
CA GLY A 188 56.23 12.71 -17.73
C GLY A 188 55.83 11.54 -18.64
N ALA A 189 55.04 10.59 -18.16
CA ALA A 189 54.57 9.49 -19.01
C ALA A 189 53.70 10.00 -20.16
N ASP A 190 53.92 9.49 -21.33
CA ASP A 190 53.11 9.77 -22.52
C ASP A 190 51.73 9.14 -22.36
N LEU A 191 50.68 9.96 -22.28
CA LEU A 191 49.32 9.55 -22.07
C LEU A 191 48.63 9.06 -23.35
N THR A 192 49.22 9.37 -24.52
CA THR A 192 48.75 8.88 -25.82
C THR A 192 48.95 7.37 -25.98
N GLN A 193 49.82 6.77 -25.14
CA GLN A 193 50.11 5.35 -25.11
C GLN A 193 49.38 4.64 -23.95
N ALA A 194 48.45 5.30 -23.29
CA ALA A 194 47.75 4.68 -22.18
C ALA A 194 46.87 3.51 -22.66
N PRO A 195 46.90 2.35 -21.99
CA PRO A 195 46.06 1.22 -22.36
C PRO A 195 44.60 1.53 -22.02
N VAL A 196 43.67 1.12 -22.91
CA VAL A 196 42.23 1.27 -22.77
C VAL A 196 41.51 0.01 -23.26
N ILE A 197 40.33 -0.26 -22.71
CA ILE A 197 39.46 -1.33 -23.19
C ILE A 197 38.74 -0.87 -24.47
N THR A 198 38.91 -1.61 -25.55
CA THR A 198 38.14 -1.44 -26.77
C THR A 198 36.72 -1.95 -26.57
N LEU A 199 35.73 -1.22 -27.06
CA LEU A 199 34.32 -1.52 -26.99
C LEU A 199 33.80 -1.93 -28.39
N ASP A 200 32.76 -2.72 -28.40
CA ASP A 200 32.02 -3.02 -29.62
C ASP A 200 31.36 -1.73 -30.15
N PRO A 201 31.60 -1.29 -31.41
CA PRO A 201 30.99 -0.11 -31.99
C PRO A 201 29.47 -0.11 -31.95
N ASP A 202 28.83 -1.25 -32.11
CA ASP A 202 27.38 -1.45 -32.07
C ASP A 202 26.90 -1.92 -30.68
N GLY A 203 27.80 -1.91 -29.70
CA GLY A 203 27.54 -2.42 -28.36
C GLY A 203 26.74 -1.47 -27.48
N THR A 204 26.02 -2.02 -26.50
CA THR A 204 25.15 -1.30 -25.57
C THR A 204 25.85 -0.15 -24.82
N LEU A 205 27.15 -0.30 -24.50
CA LEU A 205 27.91 0.73 -23.76
C LEU A 205 28.04 2.02 -24.59
N LEU A 206 28.35 1.91 -25.85
CA LEU A 206 28.46 3.09 -26.73
C LEU A 206 27.09 3.70 -27.06
N ALA A 207 26.08 2.85 -27.26
CA ALA A 207 24.70 3.31 -27.46
C ALA A 207 24.21 4.12 -26.23
N VAL A 208 24.45 3.63 -25.03
CA VAL A 208 24.12 4.34 -23.79
C VAL A 208 24.93 5.62 -23.63
N GLN A 209 26.22 5.61 -23.96
CA GLN A 209 27.03 6.84 -23.95
C GLN A 209 26.46 7.90 -24.91
N ALA A 210 25.96 7.51 -26.08
CA ALA A 210 25.33 8.43 -27.03
C ALA A 210 24.02 9.02 -26.45
N VAL A 211 23.17 8.19 -25.83
CA VAL A 211 21.94 8.65 -25.16
C VAL A 211 22.25 9.69 -24.10
N VAL A 212 23.22 9.42 -23.22
CA VAL A 212 23.60 10.36 -22.16
C VAL A 212 24.18 11.66 -22.72
N ALA A 213 25.01 11.55 -23.74
CA ALA A 213 25.61 12.71 -24.40
C ALA A 213 24.54 13.60 -25.06
N ASP A 214 23.54 13.01 -25.69
CA ASP A 214 22.39 13.72 -26.25
C ASP A 214 21.58 14.42 -25.16
N LYS A 215 21.20 13.72 -24.11
CA LYS A 215 20.30 14.27 -23.07
C LYS A 215 20.94 15.39 -22.24
N ILE A 216 22.23 15.37 -22.02
CA ILE A 216 22.93 16.45 -21.30
C ILE A 216 22.87 17.79 -22.06
N LEU A 217 22.68 17.76 -23.38
CA LEU A 217 22.55 18.97 -24.22
C LEU A 217 21.13 19.57 -24.16
N HIS A 218 20.16 18.90 -23.57
CA HIS A 218 18.77 19.34 -23.51
C HIS A 218 18.38 19.72 -22.08
N ASP A 219 17.30 20.51 -21.94
CA ASP A 219 16.78 20.91 -20.64
C ASP A 219 15.86 19.84 -20.03
N GLN A 220 15.17 19.09 -20.90
CA GLN A 220 14.19 18.07 -20.50
C GLN A 220 14.41 16.76 -21.25
N ALA A 221 14.07 15.66 -20.59
CA ALA A 221 14.03 14.32 -21.17
C ALA A 221 12.57 13.85 -21.32
N ASP A 222 12.30 13.20 -22.44
CA ASP A 222 10.99 12.74 -22.90
C ASP A 222 11.02 11.28 -23.39
N PHE A 223 11.97 10.49 -22.93
CA PHE A 223 12.16 9.09 -23.32
C PHE A 223 11.82 8.12 -22.18
N GLY A 224 11.51 6.88 -22.51
CA GLY A 224 11.26 5.82 -21.55
C GLY A 224 10.20 6.22 -20.52
N ILE A 225 10.50 6.08 -19.23
CA ILE A 225 9.57 6.46 -18.16
C ILE A 225 9.23 7.95 -18.11
N TYR A 226 9.96 8.79 -18.82
CA TYR A 226 9.74 10.25 -18.87
C TYR A 226 8.83 10.68 -20.01
N GLN A 227 8.39 9.76 -20.90
CA GLN A 227 7.51 10.10 -22.03
C GLN A 227 6.19 10.73 -21.59
N SER A 228 5.60 10.19 -20.53
CA SER A 228 4.31 10.70 -20.01
C SER A 228 4.48 11.97 -19.17
N ILE A 229 5.69 12.25 -18.69
CA ILE A 229 6.01 13.34 -17.76
C ILE A 229 7.40 13.86 -18.10
N PRO A 230 7.51 14.79 -19.06
CA PRO A 230 8.78 15.40 -19.38
C PRO A 230 9.49 15.91 -18.12
N THR A 231 10.71 15.44 -17.93
CA THR A 231 11.43 15.60 -16.66
C THR A 231 12.69 16.41 -16.89
N PRO A 232 12.99 17.44 -16.06
CA PRO A 232 14.24 18.18 -16.16
C PRO A 232 15.45 17.25 -16.06
N VAL A 233 16.40 17.40 -16.96
CA VAL A 233 17.56 16.50 -17.08
C VAL A 233 18.38 16.39 -15.79
N PRO A 234 18.54 17.43 -14.94
CA PRO A 234 19.17 17.26 -13.63
C PRO A 234 18.52 16.16 -12.77
N HIS A 235 17.18 16.05 -12.77
CA HIS A 235 16.48 14.98 -12.05
C HIS A 235 16.69 13.62 -12.72
N VAL A 236 16.76 13.55 -14.06
CA VAL A 236 17.08 12.31 -14.78
C VAL A 236 18.50 11.83 -14.43
N LEU A 237 19.46 12.72 -14.36
CA LEU A 237 20.82 12.40 -13.93
C LEU A 237 20.85 11.92 -12.45
N ALA A 238 20.03 12.52 -11.59
CA ALA A 238 19.85 12.04 -10.21
C ALA A 238 19.24 10.62 -10.16
N ASP A 239 18.28 10.33 -11.03
CA ASP A 239 17.68 9.01 -11.15
C ASP A 239 18.70 7.96 -11.61
N ILE A 240 19.45 8.28 -12.69
CA ILE A 240 20.50 7.40 -13.21
C ILE A 240 21.53 7.10 -12.11
N ARG A 241 21.94 8.10 -11.33
CA ARG A 241 22.85 7.93 -10.22
C ARG A 241 22.25 7.00 -9.15
N ALA A 242 21.02 7.29 -8.69
CA ALA A 242 20.39 6.53 -7.63
C ALA A 242 20.24 5.04 -7.99
N ILE A 243 19.84 4.76 -9.23
CA ILE A 243 19.74 3.39 -9.74
C ILE A 243 21.11 2.75 -9.87
N GLY A 244 22.07 3.47 -10.47
CA GLY A 244 23.42 2.98 -10.70
C GLY A 244 24.14 2.59 -9.41
N GLU A 245 24.06 3.42 -8.37
CA GLU A 245 24.60 3.11 -7.03
C GLU A 245 24.00 1.83 -6.43
N LYS A 246 22.69 1.62 -6.61
CA LYS A 246 22.02 0.42 -6.14
C LYS A 246 22.38 -0.81 -6.95
N TYR A 247 22.51 -0.66 -8.28
CA TYR A 247 22.94 -1.74 -9.15
C TYR A 247 24.34 -2.21 -8.79
N LEU A 248 25.30 -1.30 -8.64
CA LEU A 248 26.66 -1.63 -8.22
C LEU A 248 26.68 -2.35 -6.88
N ALA A 249 25.94 -1.87 -5.90
CA ALA A 249 25.83 -2.52 -4.61
C ALA A 249 25.16 -3.91 -4.69
N ALA A 250 24.23 -4.13 -5.61
CA ALA A 250 23.65 -5.45 -5.87
C ALA A 250 24.63 -6.38 -6.59
N LEU A 251 25.40 -5.85 -7.53
CA LEU A 251 26.44 -6.55 -8.27
C LEU A 251 27.55 -7.06 -7.34
N ASP A 252 28.03 -6.18 -6.43
CA ASP A 252 29.06 -6.52 -5.43
C ASP A 252 28.59 -7.63 -4.46
N ARG A 253 27.30 -7.72 -4.18
CA ARG A 253 26.71 -8.79 -3.37
C ARG A 253 26.37 -10.05 -4.16
N GLY A 254 26.59 -10.06 -5.48
CA GLY A 254 26.20 -11.18 -6.35
C GLY A 254 24.68 -11.35 -6.53
N ALA A 255 23.91 -10.32 -6.20
CA ALA A 255 22.45 -10.36 -6.29
C ALA A 255 21.92 -10.17 -7.72
N VAL A 256 22.76 -9.68 -8.63
CA VAL A 256 22.44 -9.52 -10.06
C VAL A 256 23.53 -10.13 -10.92
N SER A 257 23.14 -10.75 -12.03
CA SER A 257 24.09 -11.30 -13.01
C SER A 257 24.53 -10.19 -13.97
N PRO A 258 25.84 -9.96 -14.13
CA PRO A 258 26.34 -8.92 -15.00
C PRO A 258 26.12 -9.29 -16.48
N GLN A 259 25.53 -8.38 -17.24
CA GLN A 259 25.37 -8.50 -18.72
C GLN A 259 26.32 -7.52 -19.42
N PHE A 260 27.61 -7.57 -19.06
CA PHE A 260 28.66 -6.69 -19.61
C PHE A 260 29.77 -7.51 -20.23
N PRO A 261 30.55 -6.91 -21.18
CA PRO A 261 31.71 -7.59 -21.77
C PRO A 261 32.70 -8.06 -20.70
N ALA A 262 33.30 -9.25 -20.92
CA ALA A 262 34.21 -9.87 -19.96
C ALA A 262 35.39 -8.99 -19.56
N ALA A 263 35.92 -8.17 -20.51
CA ALA A 263 37.01 -7.23 -20.24
C ALA A 263 36.58 -6.12 -19.27
N VAL A 264 35.38 -5.57 -19.43
CA VAL A 264 34.79 -4.56 -18.55
C VAL A 264 34.59 -5.11 -17.16
N MET A 265 34.04 -6.33 -17.05
CA MET A 265 33.82 -6.97 -15.76
C MET A 265 35.11 -7.36 -15.06
N ARG A 266 36.17 -7.71 -15.80
CA ARG A 266 37.50 -7.98 -15.23
C ARG A 266 38.05 -6.71 -14.61
N GLU A 267 38.12 -5.60 -15.36
CA GLU A 267 38.60 -4.33 -14.84
C GLU A 267 37.80 -3.84 -13.63
N TYR A 268 36.47 -4.03 -13.61
CA TYR A 268 35.66 -3.69 -12.44
C TYR A 268 36.02 -4.50 -11.19
N ARG A 269 36.26 -5.81 -11.36
CA ARG A 269 36.66 -6.69 -10.24
C ARG A 269 38.07 -6.40 -9.72
N ASP A 270 38.96 -5.95 -10.60
CA ASP A 270 40.36 -5.62 -10.25
C ASP A 270 40.44 -4.28 -9.48
N LEU A 271 39.36 -3.49 -9.44
CA LEU A 271 39.27 -2.29 -8.62
C LEU A 271 39.29 -2.65 -7.13
N SER A 272 40.01 -1.86 -6.34
CA SER A 272 39.98 -1.95 -4.88
C SER A 272 38.58 -1.60 -4.34
N ASP A 273 38.23 -2.12 -3.15
CA ASP A 273 36.96 -1.80 -2.46
C ASP A 273 36.78 -0.30 -2.29
N MET A 274 37.87 0.43 -2.08
CA MET A 274 37.86 1.87 -1.94
C MET A 274 37.53 2.60 -3.25
N GLU A 275 37.94 2.07 -4.39
CA GLU A 275 37.64 2.59 -5.72
C GLU A 275 36.20 2.27 -6.13
N ARG A 276 35.71 1.06 -5.80
CA ARG A 276 34.32 0.69 -6.00
C ARG A 276 33.35 1.54 -5.17
N ALA A 277 33.71 1.81 -3.91
CA ALA A 277 32.93 2.64 -3.01
C ALA A 277 32.99 4.15 -3.29
N ALA A 278 33.84 4.62 -4.24
CA ALA A 278 33.99 6.03 -4.58
C ALA A 278 32.75 6.63 -5.24
N VAL A 279 31.87 5.78 -5.76
CA VAL A 279 30.56 6.19 -6.28
C VAL A 279 29.67 6.58 -5.09
N GLY A 280 29.51 7.86 -4.83
CA GLY A 280 28.56 8.40 -3.85
C GLY A 280 29.12 8.91 -2.52
N ARG A 281 30.38 8.67 -2.16
CA ARG A 281 30.89 8.97 -0.80
C ARG A 281 31.99 10.03 -0.67
N ALA A 282 32.72 10.35 -1.71
CA ALA A 282 33.81 11.32 -1.57
C ALA A 282 33.96 12.20 -2.82
N PRO A 283 33.71 13.50 -2.72
CA PRO A 283 33.83 14.46 -3.84
C PRO A 283 35.24 14.61 -4.37
N SER A 284 36.25 14.09 -3.71
CA SER A 284 37.67 14.26 -4.07
C SER A 284 38.30 13.08 -4.82
N ARG A 285 37.60 11.99 -5.08
CA ARG A 285 38.17 10.77 -5.70
C ARG A 285 37.69 10.56 -7.14
N ALA A 286 38.57 10.08 -7.96
CA ALA A 286 38.32 9.71 -9.35
C ALA A 286 37.38 8.47 -9.40
N VAL A 287 36.20 8.62 -9.96
CA VAL A 287 35.32 7.49 -10.27
C VAL A 287 35.86 6.79 -11.52
N PRO A 288 36.22 5.51 -11.46
CA PRO A 288 36.72 4.78 -12.63
C PRO A 288 35.67 4.77 -13.76
N SER A 289 36.14 4.84 -15.00
CA SER A 289 35.25 4.85 -16.17
C SER A 289 34.41 3.59 -16.26
N VAL A 290 34.97 2.45 -15.89
CA VAL A 290 34.28 1.15 -15.86
C VAL A 290 33.12 1.14 -14.85
N THR A 291 33.30 1.73 -13.69
CA THR A 291 32.25 1.83 -12.68
C THR A 291 31.07 2.67 -13.19
N THR A 292 31.38 3.81 -13.81
CA THR A 292 30.35 4.67 -14.43
C THR A 292 29.67 3.96 -15.59
N ALA A 293 30.43 3.28 -16.45
CA ALA A 293 29.90 2.53 -17.59
C ALA A 293 28.84 1.49 -17.15
N ILE A 294 29.15 0.69 -16.13
CA ILE A 294 28.23 -0.29 -15.58
C ILE A 294 27.01 0.39 -14.95
N ALA A 295 27.21 1.39 -14.10
CA ALA A 295 26.15 2.06 -13.37
C ALA A 295 25.15 2.76 -14.30
N VAL A 296 25.68 3.54 -15.27
CA VAL A 296 24.85 4.30 -16.19
C VAL A 296 24.11 3.38 -17.17
N THR A 297 24.78 2.35 -17.67
CA THR A 297 24.14 1.40 -18.60
C THR A 297 23.01 0.63 -17.92
N ALA A 298 23.22 0.14 -16.71
CA ALA A 298 22.17 -0.50 -15.94
C ALA A 298 21.00 0.44 -15.64
N ALA A 299 21.29 1.70 -15.32
CA ALA A 299 20.27 2.68 -15.03
C ALA A 299 19.45 3.06 -16.28
N ILE A 300 20.11 3.30 -17.41
CA ILE A 300 19.44 3.62 -18.70
C ILE A 300 18.56 2.44 -19.16
N ALA A 301 18.98 1.20 -18.94
CA ALA A 301 18.14 0.03 -19.24
C ALA A 301 16.84 0.01 -18.44
N ILE A 302 16.82 0.60 -17.26
CA ILE A 302 15.65 0.71 -16.39
C ILE A 302 14.80 1.93 -16.74
N VAL A 303 15.40 3.14 -16.78
CA VAL A 303 14.62 4.34 -17.09
C VAL A 303 14.17 4.41 -18.55
N GLY A 304 14.80 3.67 -19.43
CA GLY A 304 14.44 3.52 -20.84
C GLY A 304 13.24 2.58 -21.08
N GLN A 305 12.66 1.95 -20.04
CA GLN A 305 11.45 1.13 -20.20
C GLN A 305 10.26 1.99 -20.66
N SER A 306 9.28 1.35 -21.33
CA SER A 306 8.14 2.03 -21.94
C SER A 306 7.31 2.87 -20.96
N ASP A 307 7.27 2.47 -19.70
CA ASP A 307 6.48 3.10 -18.65
C ASP A 307 7.00 2.74 -17.25
N ILE A 308 6.47 3.41 -16.24
CA ILE A 308 6.87 3.24 -14.83
C ILE A 308 6.61 1.83 -14.29
N LYS A 309 5.62 1.11 -14.81
CA LYS A 309 5.28 -0.24 -14.37
C LYS A 309 6.30 -1.25 -14.90
N ALA A 310 6.68 -1.13 -16.17
CA ALA A 310 7.75 -1.93 -16.77
C ALA A 310 9.08 -1.69 -16.06
N ALA A 311 9.43 -0.42 -15.79
CA ALA A 311 10.61 -0.07 -15.00
C ALA A 311 10.55 -0.63 -13.58
N GLY A 312 9.40 -0.56 -12.92
CA GLY A 312 9.16 -1.15 -11.59
C GLY A 312 9.39 -2.65 -11.56
N ALA A 313 8.97 -3.37 -12.59
CA ALA A 313 9.21 -4.81 -12.73
C ALA A 313 10.71 -5.14 -12.80
N VAL A 314 11.49 -4.36 -13.55
CA VAL A 314 12.95 -4.53 -13.62
C VAL A 314 13.62 -4.15 -12.31
N LEU A 315 13.18 -3.06 -11.66
CA LEU A 315 13.68 -2.64 -10.35
C LEU A 315 13.50 -3.70 -9.26
N SER A 316 12.52 -4.60 -9.39
CA SER A 316 12.27 -5.66 -8.40
C SER A 316 13.46 -6.61 -8.21
N SER A 317 14.32 -6.76 -9.21
CA SER A 317 15.57 -7.52 -9.11
C SER A 317 16.63 -6.84 -8.23
N LEU A 318 16.63 -5.50 -8.19
CA LEU A 318 17.55 -4.69 -7.37
C LEU A 318 17.03 -4.49 -5.95
N TRP A 319 15.72 -4.48 -5.79
CA TRP A 319 14.98 -4.32 -4.52
C TRP A 319 13.95 -5.44 -4.36
N PRO A 320 14.37 -6.66 -3.99
CA PRO A 320 13.40 -7.75 -3.80
C PRO A 320 12.38 -7.36 -2.72
N PRO A 321 11.07 -7.52 -2.99
CA PRO A 321 9.98 -7.14 -2.08
C PRO A 321 9.83 -8.10 -0.89
N GLY A 322 10.90 -8.44 -0.20
CA GLY A 322 10.95 -9.57 0.74
C GLY A 322 11.09 -9.24 2.22
N SER A 323 10.97 -8.00 2.67
CA SER A 323 11.06 -7.71 4.10
C SER A 323 9.85 -6.92 4.58
N GLN A 324 9.35 -7.24 5.79
CA GLN A 324 8.35 -6.44 6.54
C GLN A 324 8.76 -4.96 6.69
N SER A 325 9.99 -4.62 6.39
CA SER A 325 10.48 -3.25 6.26
C SER A 325 9.99 -2.54 4.99
N ALA A 326 9.32 -3.21 4.05
CA ALA A 326 8.83 -2.58 2.82
C ALA A 326 7.76 -1.51 3.11
N ILE A 327 6.91 -1.71 4.12
CA ILE A 327 5.87 -0.76 4.50
C ILE A 327 6.47 0.48 5.19
N SER A 328 7.41 0.29 6.11
CA SER A 328 8.17 1.42 6.66
C SER A 328 9.15 2.01 5.63
N SER A 329 9.52 1.24 4.60
CA SER A 329 10.34 1.71 3.48
C SER A 329 9.57 2.63 2.53
N ALA A 330 8.30 2.38 2.23
CA ALA A 330 7.52 3.33 1.41
C ALA A 330 7.52 4.72 2.06
N PHE A 331 7.40 4.82 3.37
CA PHE A 331 7.47 6.07 4.13
C PHE A 331 8.89 6.67 4.19
N THR A 332 9.93 5.83 4.27
CA THR A 332 11.34 6.27 4.32
C THR A 332 11.99 6.40 2.95
N MET A 333 11.27 6.10 1.87
CA MET A 333 11.82 5.96 0.52
C MET A 333 12.25 7.24 -0.13
N THR A 334 11.56 8.36 0.13
CA THR A 334 12.02 9.67 -0.34
C THR A 334 13.41 10.01 0.21
N GLY A 335 13.77 9.50 1.39
CA GLY A 335 15.12 9.60 1.95
C GLY A 335 16.16 8.65 1.35
N ARG A 336 15.73 7.49 0.80
CA ARG A 336 16.66 6.47 0.25
C ARG A 336 17.00 6.65 -1.22
N LEU A 337 16.13 7.27 -2.01
CA LEU A 337 16.39 7.59 -3.42
C LEU A 337 17.08 8.95 -3.60
N GLY A 338 17.04 9.82 -2.59
CA GLY A 338 17.52 11.20 -2.66
C GLY A 338 16.40 12.20 -2.98
N ALA A 339 16.52 13.42 -2.44
CA ALA A 339 15.53 14.47 -2.62
C ALA A 339 15.37 14.91 -4.08
N ASP A 340 16.43 14.75 -4.88
CA ASP A 340 16.54 15.26 -6.23
C ASP A 340 16.03 14.29 -7.32
N THR A 341 15.58 13.09 -6.93
CA THR A 341 15.04 12.10 -7.88
C THR A 341 13.68 12.52 -8.43
N SER A 342 13.40 12.11 -9.67
CA SER A 342 12.16 12.44 -10.36
C SER A 342 10.92 11.75 -9.75
N GLN A 343 9.76 12.29 -10.09
CA GLN A 343 8.49 11.63 -9.77
C GLN A 343 8.33 10.31 -10.54
N ALA A 344 8.85 10.22 -11.77
CA ALA A 344 8.80 9.01 -12.58
C ALA A 344 9.56 7.84 -11.93
N LEU A 345 10.79 8.08 -11.43
CA LEU A 345 11.53 7.04 -10.70
C LEU A 345 10.84 6.65 -9.40
N ARG A 346 10.32 7.62 -8.65
CA ARG A 346 9.56 7.34 -7.42
C ARG A 346 8.32 6.50 -7.72
N GLY A 347 7.60 6.81 -8.82
CA GLY A 347 6.49 6.02 -9.30
C GLY A 347 6.90 4.59 -9.66
N SER A 348 7.99 4.43 -10.42
CA SER A 348 8.52 3.11 -10.78
C SER A 348 8.91 2.27 -9.58
N TYR A 349 9.46 2.90 -8.56
CA TYR A 349 9.80 2.19 -7.33
C TYR A 349 8.56 1.83 -6.50
N LEU A 350 7.52 2.65 -6.47
CA LEU A 350 6.23 2.31 -5.86
C LEU A 350 5.59 1.12 -6.58
N GLU A 351 5.65 1.07 -7.91
CA GLU A 351 5.20 -0.10 -8.68
C GLU A 351 6.04 -1.35 -8.40
N CYS A 352 7.35 -1.21 -8.21
CA CYS A 352 8.22 -2.30 -7.76
C CYS A 352 7.76 -2.90 -6.42
N LEU A 353 7.29 -2.07 -5.48
CA LEU A 353 6.80 -2.50 -4.17
C LEU A 353 5.34 -2.95 -4.17
N ALA A 354 4.60 -2.70 -5.24
CA ALA A 354 3.16 -3.00 -5.31
C ALA A 354 2.75 -4.40 -4.83
N PRO A 355 3.48 -5.50 -5.16
CA PRO A 355 3.14 -6.83 -4.67
C PRO A 355 3.25 -7.00 -3.15
N ALA A 356 4.10 -6.23 -2.49
CA ALA A 356 4.33 -6.29 -1.03
C ALA A 356 3.44 -5.32 -0.26
N LEU A 357 2.82 -4.33 -0.92
CA LEU A 357 1.96 -3.33 -0.30
C LEU A 357 0.54 -3.87 -0.11
N GLY A 358 -0.03 -3.61 1.07
CA GLY A 358 -1.43 -3.91 1.35
C GLY A 358 -2.40 -3.06 0.53
N ALA A 359 -3.67 -3.49 0.44
CA ALA A 359 -4.71 -2.78 -0.31
C ALA A 359 -4.81 -1.29 0.06
N THR A 360 -4.70 -0.96 1.34
CA THR A 360 -4.76 0.42 1.85
C THR A 360 -3.61 1.28 1.35
N ASP A 361 -2.40 0.73 1.32
CA ASP A 361 -1.23 1.48 0.87
C ASP A 361 -1.22 1.63 -0.65
N GLN A 362 -1.70 0.60 -1.37
CA GLN A 362 -1.91 0.70 -2.82
C GLN A 362 -2.87 1.85 -3.17
N LEU A 363 -3.93 2.06 -2.39
CA LEU A 363 -4.86 3.17 -2.56
C LEU A 363 -4.22 4.52 -2.20
N ARG A 364 -3.51 4.59 -1.08
CA ARG A 364 -2.82 5.83 -0.65
C ARG A 364 -1.82 6.32 -1.68
N TYR A 365 -1.00 5.44 -2.22
CA TYR A 365 0.02 5.78 -3.21
C TYR A 365 -0.52 5.82 -4.66
N ARG A 366 -1.81 5.56 -4.88
CA ARG A 366 -2.47 5.53 -6.19
C ARG A 366 -1.74 4.61 -7.18
N LEU A 367 -1.37 3.41 -6.73
CA LEU A 367 -0.65 2.43 -7.56
C LEU A 367 -1.48 1.99 -8.77
N GLY A 368 -0.79 1.74 -9.89
CA GLY A 368 -1.42 1.39 -11.17
C GLY A 368 -1.97 2.58 -11.94
N THR A 369 -1.73 3.83 -11.47
CA THR A 369 -1.93 5.04 -12.27
C THR A 369 -0.69 5.35 -13.09
N THR A 370 -0.79 6.28 -14.04
CA THR A 370 0.37 6.74 -14.82
C THR A 370 1.45 7.40 -13.95
N LEU A 371 1.07 7.88 -12.76
CA LEU A 371 1.99 8.49 -11.80
C LEU A 371 1.54 8.22 -10.36
N PRO A 372 1.98 7.13 -9.73
CA PRO A 372 1.86 6.95 -8.29
C PRO A 372 2.56 8.08 -7.53
N THR A 373 1.87 8.62 -6.52
CA THR A 373 2.36 9.78 -5.78
C THR A 373 2.44 9.50 -4.30
N LYS A 374 3.27 10.27 -3.58
CA LYS A 374 3.25 10.29 -2.12
C LYS A 374 1.88 10.81 -1.66
N PRO A 375 1.27 10.17 -0.64
CA PRO A 375 0.03 10.65 -0.07
C PRO A 375 0.12 12.10 0.43
N ASP A 376 -0.98 12.83 0.26
CA ASP A 376 -1.09 14.23 0.69
C ASP A 376 -1.42 14.30 2.19
N THR A 377 -0.75 15.18 2.92
CA THR A 377 -0.95 15.45 4.35
C THR A 377 -1.98 16.57 4.61
N ASN A 378 -2.76 16.95 3.62
CA ASN A 378 -3.74 18.03 3.74
C ASN A 378 -5.00 17.57 4.50
N ASP A 379 -5.02 17.82 5.81
CA ASP A 379 -6.16 17.50 6.71
C ASP A 379 -7.46 18.19 6.32
N GLU A 380 -7.42 19.38 5.72
CA GLU A 380 -8.61 20.10 5.29
C GLU A 380 -9.28 19.40 4.11
N LEU A 381 -8.48 18.94 3.14
CA LEU A 381 -8.98 18.16 2.02
C LEU A 381 -9.60 16.84 2.49
N VAL A 382 -8.96 16.14 3.42
CA VAL A 382 -9.50 14.90 4.01
C VAL A 382 -10.84 15.15 4.69
N ARG A 383 -10.94 16.20 5.50
CA ARG A 383 -12.20 16.58 6.16
C ARG A 383 -13.27 16.92 5.15
N LEU A 384 -12.95 17.69 4.13
CA LEU A 384 -13.87 18.02 3.04
C LEU A 384 -14.35 16.77 2.32
N MET A 385 -13.46 15.87 1.94
CA MET A 385 -13.80 14.60 1.27
C MET A 385 -14.70 13.72 2.15
N ALA A 386 -14.46 13.66 3.45
CA ALA A 386 -15.28 12.90 4.41
C ALA A 386 -16.74 13.41 4.48
N THR A 387 -16.99 14.71 4.20
CA THR A 387 -18.36 15.22 4.10
C THR A 387 -19.09 14.76 2.84
N ARG A 388 -18.34 14.43 1.78
CA ARG A 388 -18.85 14.07 0.46
C ARG A 388 -19.10 12.57 0.29
N ILE A 389 -18.55 11.75 1.19
CA ILE A 389 -18.59 10.29 1.11
C ILE A 389 -19.59 9.74 2.13
N PRO A 390 -20.58 8.89 1.70
CA PRO A 390 -21.45 8.19 2.64
C PRO A 390 -20.70 7.11 3.38
N THR A 391 -21.13 6.73 4.58
CA THR A 391 -20.59 5.60 5.32
C THR A 391 -20.67 4.28 4.57
N MET A 392 -21.77 4.10 3.84
CA MET A 392 -22.02 2.98 2.93
C MET A 392 -21.88 3.47 1.49
N LEU A 393 -20.81 3.11 0.79
CA LEU A 393 -20.62 3.52 -0.62
C LEU A 393 -21.92 3.35 -1.42
N TRP A 394 -22.15 4.21 -2.37
CA TRP A 394 -23.35 4.19 -3.23
C TRP A 394 -23.61 2.81 -3.81
N PRO A 395 -24.85 2.28 -3.73
CA PRO A 395 -25.18 0.93 -4.19
C PRO A 395 -24.80 0.70 -5.65
N GLN A 396 -25.07 1.67 -6.52
CA GLN A 396 -24.77 1.60 -7.96
C GLN A 396 -23.28 1.38 -8.23
N TRP A 397 -22.40 1.96 -7.41
CA TRP A 397 -20.96 1.77 -7.49
C TRP A 397 -20.53 0.44 -6.89
N SER A 398 -20.96 0.16 -5.66
CA SER A 398 -20.48 -1.01 -4.93
C SER A 398 -20.86 -2.34 -5.59
N ILE A 399 -22.02 -2.39 -6.28
CA ILE A 399 -22.46 -3.57 -7.01
C ILE A 399 -21.55 -3.83 -8.23
N ARG A 400 -21.08 -2.75 -8.88
CA ARG A 400 -20.18 -2.84 -10.05
C ARG A 400 -18.72 -3.10 -9.68
N LEU A 401 -18.33 -2.86 -8.42
CA LEU A 401 -16.96 -2.99 -7.95
C LEU A 401 -16.64 -4.31 -7.27
N ALA A 402 -17.59 -5.23 -7.19
CA ALA A 402 -17.38 -6.45 -6.42
C ALA A 402 -18.10 -7.66 -7.01
N GLU A 403 -17.45 -8.82 -6.85
CA GLU A 403 -18.06 -10.09 -7.17
C GLU A 403 -19.38 -10.29 -6.41
N PRO A 404 -20.39 -10.95 -7.02
CA PRO A 404 -21.72 -11.17 -6.43
C PRO A 404 -21.73 -11.88 -5.08
N GLN A 405 -20.64 -12.57 -4.74
CA GLN A 405 -20.51 -13.37 -3.51
C GLN A 405 -20.14 -12.53 -2.27
N LEU A 406 -19.73 -11.26 -2.45
CA LEU A 406 -19.36 -10.40 -1.33
C LEU A 406 -20.58 -9.68 -0.76
N PHE A 407 -20.83 -9.87 0.53
CA PHE A 407 -21.96 -9.22 1.20
C PHE A 407 -21.79 -7.69 1.23
N GLN A 408 -22.69 -6.99 0.59
CA GLN A 408 -22.66 -5.54 0.44
C GLN A 408 -22.57 -4.77 1.78
N ARG A 409 -23.14 -5.29 2.86
CA ARG A 409 -23.09 -4.66 4.18
C ARG A 409 -21.68 -4.56 4.76
N PHE A 410 -20.74 -5.44 4.35
CA PHE A 410 -19.33 -5.37 4.75
C PHE A 410 -18.49 -4.62 3.73
N LEU A 411 -18.84 -4.79 2.46
CA LEU A 411 -18.10 -4.25 1.34
C LEU A 411 -18.26 -2.73 1.21
N ARG A 412 -19.50 -2.23 1.28
CA ARG A 412 -19.77 -0.80 1.09
C ARG A 412 -19.04 0.09 2.08
N PRO A 413 -19.00 -0.20 3.39
CA PRO A 413 -18.19 0.57 4.34
C PRO A 413 -16.69 0.49 4.05
N ALA A 414 -16.18 -0.68 3.66
CA ALA A 414 -14.77 -0.86 3.31
C ALA A 414 -14.39 -0.03 2.08
N LEU A 415 -15.25 0.02 1.07
CA LEU A 415 -15.05 0.85 -0.12
C LEU A 415 -15.12 2.35 0.21
N SER A 416 -16.00 2.80 1.11
CA SER A 416 -16.06 4.21 1.55
C SER A 416 -14.79 4.63 2.28
N VAL A 417 -14.29 3.79 3.18
CA VAL A 417 -13.00 4.01 3.85
C VAL A 417 -11.87 3.99 2.82
N GLY A 418 -11.87 3.00 1.91
CA GLY A 418 -10.89 2.91 0.82
C GLY A 418 -10.88 4.14 -0.07
N LEU A 419 -12.04 4.69 -0.40
CA LEU A 419 -12.17 5.90 -1.21
C LEU A 419 -11.56 7.13 -0.52
N LEU A 420 -11.74 7.27 0.80
CA LEU A 420 -11.13 8.37 1.56
C LEU A 420 -9.62 8.21 1.69
N LEU A 421 -9.09 6.97 1.68
CA LEU A 421 -7.65 6.70 1.72
C LEU A 421 -6.94 7.04 0.40
N VAL A 422 -7.66 7.23 -0.71
CA VAL A 422 -7.05 7.51 -2.01
C VAL A 422 -6.22 8.79 -1.98
N GLY A 423 -4.90 8.64 -2.06
CA GLY A 423 -3.96 9.75 -2.07
C GLY A 423 -3.89 10.55 -0.76
N ALA A 424 -4.37 10.02 0.37
CA ALA A 424 -4.39 10.69 1.66
C ALA A 424 -3.43 10.02 2.66
N ASP A 425 -2.68 10.82 3.40
CA ASP A 425 -1.76 10.38 4.46
C ASP A 425 -2.48 10.33 5.82
N ILE A 426 -3.46 9.44 5.89
CA ILE A 426 -4.23 9.18 7.12
C ILE A 426 -4.24 7.70 7.44
N THR A 427 -4.42 7.36 8.71
CA THR A 427 -4.60 5.98 9.16
C THR A 427 -5.98 5.44 8.77
N VAL A 428 -6.13 4.12 8.81
CA VAL A 428 -7.44 3.49 8.57
C VAL A 428 -8.43 3.86 9.67
N GLU A 429 -7.97 4.03 10.90
CA GLU A 429 -8.76 4.46 12.05
C GLU A 429 -9.31 5.88 11.86
N GLU A 430 -8.48 6.79 11.42
CA GLU A 430 -8.90 8.17 11.11
C GLU A 430 -9.91 8.20 9.96
N ALA A 431 -9.68 7.41 8.91
CA ALA A 431 -10.63 7.29 7.80
C ALA A 431 -11.97 6.70 8.25
N ILE A 432 -11.98 5.65 9.10
CA ILE A 432 -13.19 5.06 9.70
C ILE A 432 -13.97 6.12 10.49
N SER A 433 -13.27 6.87 11.33
CA SER A 433 -13.87 7.93 12.15
C SER A 433 -14.45 9.05 11.29
N ALA A 434 -13.71 9.50 10.27
CA ALA A 434 -14.10 10.61 9.41
C ALA A 434 -15.36 10.31 8.58
N VAL A 435 -15.50 9.08 8.03
CA VAL A 435 -16.72 8.68 7.31
C VAL A 435 -17.85 8.21 8.23
N GLY A 436 -17.64 8.20 9.57
CA GLY A 436 -18.63 7.73 10.54
C GLY A 436 -18.96 6.24 10.40
N CYS A 437 -17.97 5.41 10.07
CA CYS A 437 -18.16 3.98 9.86
C CYS A 437 -18.30 3.24 11.20
N PRO A 438 -19.41 2.51 11.47
CA PRO A 438 -19.62 1.80 12.72
C PRO A 438 -18.86 0.47 12.81
N HIS A 439 -18.16 0.07 11.75
CA HIS A 439 -17.47 -1.20 11.68
C HIS A 439 -16.07 -1.14 12.30
N ALA A 440 -15.68 -2.23 12.96
CA ALA A 440 -14.33 -2.36 13.48
C ALA A 440 -13.30 -2.36 12.34
N ARG A 441 -12.11 -1.81 12.62
CA ARG A 441 -10.96 -1.79 11.69
C ARG A 441 -10.70 -3.14 11.01
N THR A 442 -10.76 -4.22 11.79
CA THR A 442 -10.54 -5.59 11.28
C THR A 442 -11.54 -6.00 10.20
N SER A 443 -12.81 -5.57 10.30
CA SER A 443 -13.83 -5.85 9.29
C SER A 443 -13.59 -5.06 8.01
N VAL A 444 -13.20 -3.79 8.13
CA VAL A 444 -12.86 -2.93 6.98
C VAL A 444 -11.65 -3.48 6.24
N LEU A 445 -10.58 -3.80 6.98
CA LEU A 445 -9.37 -4.38 6.40
C LEU A 445 -9.63 -5.74 5.74
N ALA A 446 -10.46 -6.59 6.34
CA ALA A 446 -10.86 -7.86 5.74
C ALA A 446 -11.64 -7.68 4.42
N GLY A 447 -12.50 -6.65 4.35
CA GLY A 447 -13.21 -6.29 3.12
C GLY A 447 -12.24 -5.86 2.00
N LEU A 448 -11.34 -4.92 2.30
CA LEU A 448 -10.33 -4.45 1.35
C LEU A 448 -9.34 -5.55 0.95
N TRP A 449 -8.96 -6.42 1.90
CA TRP A 449 -8.10 -7.56 1.60
C TRP A 449 -8.77 -8.55 0.64
N LYS A 450 -10.06 -8.88 0.85
CA LYS A 450 -10.79 -9.76 -0.08
C LYS A 450 -10.85 -9.17 -1.49
N LEU A 451 -11.13 -7.87 -1.61
CA LEU A 451 -11.11 -7.17 -2.89
C LEU A 451 -9.73 -7.23 -3.55
N SER A 452 -8.67 -7.05 -2.78
CA SER A 452 -7.29 -7.07 -3.31
C SER A 452 -6.84 -8.46 -3.81
N LYS A 453 -7.59 -9.50 -3.54
CA LYS A 453 -7.35 -10.87 -4.04
C LYS A 453 -8.22 -11.22 -5.24
N SER A 454 -9.17 -10.38 -5.60
CA SER A 454 -9.97 -10.51 -6.81
C SER A 454 -9.14 -10.19 -8.06
N SER A 455 -9.48 -10.83 -9.19
CA SER A 455 -8.94 -10.47 -10.52
C SER A 455 -9.21 -9.01 -10.88
N ASP A 456 -10.33 -8.47 -10.42
CA ASP A 456 -10.82 -7.14 -10.73
C ASP A 456 -10.16 -6.02 -9.91
N TRP A 457 -9.22 -6.36 -9.02
CA TRP A 457 -8.65 -5.38 -8.08
C TRP A 457 -8.02 -4.16 -8.77
N GLN A 458 -7.42 -4.35 -9.93
CA GLN A 458 -6.89 -3.23 -10.72
C GLN A 458 -8.01 -2.30 -11.18
N GLY A 459 -9.10 -2.85 -11.70
CA GLY A 459 -10.30 -2.09 -12.09
C GLY A 459 -10.94 -1.37 -10.90
N VAL A 460 -11.07 -2.07 -9.76
CA VAL A 460 -11.63 -1.49 -8.52
C VAL A 460 -10.80 -0.30 -8.02
N ARG A 461 -9.47 -0.41 -8.02
CA ARG A 461 -8.59 0.72 -7.65
C ARG A 461 -8.80 1.90 -8.60
N SER A 462 -8.75 1.64 -9.90
CA SER A 462 -8.95 2.67 -10.92
C SER A 462 -10.31 3.37 -10.77
N ALA A 463 -11.36 2.62 -10.49
CA ALA A 463 -12.69 3.16 -10.20
C ALA A 463 -12.69 4.08 -8.97
N LEU A 464 -12.04 3.65 -7.87
CA LEU A 464 -11.93 4.48 -6.67
C LEU A 464 -11.10 5.74 -6.92
N TYR A 465 -10.06 5.68 -7.76
CA TYR A 465 -9.29 6.87 -8.14
C TYR A 465 -10.12 7.85 -8.96
N CYS A 466 -10.80 7.37 -10.00
CA CYS A 466 -11.71 8.20 -10.81
C CYS A 466 -12.79 8.85 -9.95
N LEU A 467 -13.38 8.09 -9.01
CA LEU A 467 -14.40 8.59 -8.10
C LEU A 467 -13.84 9.65 -7.13
N SER A 468 -12.65 9.40 -6.57
CA SER A 468 -11.97 10.35 -5.70
C SER A 468 -11.68 11.66 -6.43
N ASP A 469 -11.14 11.58 -7.64
CA ASP A 469 -10.83 12.76 -8.46
C ASP A 469 -12.09 13.51 -8.85
N TYR A 470 -13.15 12.79 -9.24
CA TYR A 470 -14.47 13.41 -9.52
C TYR A 470 -15.02 14.17 -8.30
N LEU A 471 -14.99 13.53 -7.12
CA LEU A 471 -15.47 14.15 -5.89
C LEU A 471 -14.61 15.34 -5.46
N ARG A 472 -13.32 15.34 -5.74
CA ARG A 472 -12.43 16.49 -5.47
C ARG A 472 -12.81 17.70 -6.31
N VAL A 473 -13.10 17.48 -7.59
CA VAL A 473 -13.41 18.55 -8.55
C VAL A 473 -14.86 19.02 -8.47
N HIS A 474 -15.80 18.07 -8.50
CA HIS A 474 -17.24 18.38 -8.63
C HIS A 474 -17.99 18.35 -7.29
N GLY A 475 -17.43 17.70 -6.27
CA GLY A 475 -18.09 17.57 -4.99
C GLY A 475 -19.21 16.55 -4.95
N SER A 476 -20.02 16.64 -3.91
CA SER A 476 -21.30 15.96 -3.73
C SER A 476 -22.36 16.99 -3.35
N PRO A 477 -23.58 16.92 -3.91
CA PRO A 477 -24.66 17.82 -3.49
C PRO A 477 -25.17 17.51 -2.09
N ILE A 478 -24.73 16.39 -1.49
CA ILE A 478 -25.11 15.95 -0.15
C ILE A 478 -23.92 16.07 0.80
N ASN A 479 -24.12 16.74 1.92
CA ASN A 479 -23.18 16.71 3.04
C ASN A 479 -23.57 15.58 4.01
N TYR A 480 -22.95 14.40 3.82
CA TYR A 480 -23.25 13.22 4.63
C TYR A 480 -22.85 13.38 6.11
N HIS A 481 -21.82 14.16 6.41
CA HIS A 481 -21.44 14.44 7.81
C HIS A 481 -22.56 15.19 8.54
N ARG A 482 -23.07 16.27 7.93
CA ARG A 482 -24.20 17.03 8.47
C ARG A 482 -25.44 16.15 8.62
N ARG A 483 -25.79 15.34 7.61
CA ARG A 483 -26.98 14.48 7.65
C ARG A 483 -26.94 13.42 8.75
N ARG A 484 -25.75 12.92 9.11
CA ARG A 484 -25.61 11.97 10.22
C ARG A 484 -25.85 12.59 11.59
N GLN A 485 -25.81 13.93 11.71
CA GLN A 485 -26.00 14.66 12.96
C GLN A 485 -27.46 15.14 13.15
N LEU A 486 -28.34 14.90 12.15
CA LEU A 486 -29.73 15.30 12.24
C LEU A 486 -30.48 14.46 13.28
N ASP A 487 -31.46 15.09 13.95
CA ASP A 487 -32.44 14.39 14.74
C ASP A 487 -33.55 13.83 13.82
N PHE A 488 -33.72 12.53 13.80
CA PHE A 488 -34.68 11.80 13.00
C PHE A 488 -35.97 11.41 13.73
N ASP A 489 -36.17 11.79 14.99
CA ASP A 489 -37.37 11.41 15.77
C ASP A 489 -38.68 11.86 15.11
N GLY A 490 -38.65 13.02 14.48
CA GLY A 490 -39.80 13.57 13.72
C GLY A 490 -39.86 13.18 12.23
N LEU A 491 -38.98 12.30 11.72
CA LEU A 491 -38.87 11.99 10.29
C LEU A 491 -40.17 11.43 9.72
N LEU A 492 -40.78 10.45 10.36
CA LEU A 492 -42.03 9.84 9.91
C LEU A 492 -42.92 9.50 11.11
N THR A 493 -43.90 10.34 11.38
CA THR A 493 -44.88 10.14 12.46
C THR A 493 -45.95 9.10 12.07
N GLU A 494 -46.59 8.47 13.04
CA GLU A 494 -47.70 7.52 12.81
C GLU A 494 -48.84 8.18 11.96
N GLN A 495 -49.12 9.44 12.23
CA GLN A 495 -50.17 10.18 11.50
C GLN A 495 -49.77 10.41 10.04
N ALA A 496 -48.54 10.82 9.79
CA ALA A 496 -48.00 11.00 8.44
C ALA A 496 -47.96 9.67 7.68
N TRP A 497 -47.52 8.57 8.33
CA TRP A 497 -47.50 7.24 7.75
C TRP A 497 -48.91 6.76 7.34
N ARG A 498 -49.90 6.87 8.24
CA ARG A 498 -51.30 6.52 7.92
C ARG A 498 -51.85 7.32 6.78
N ARG A 499 -51.51 8.61 6.66
CA ARG A 499 -51.91 9.46 5.53
C ARG A 499 -51.27 8.94 4.23
N ILE A 500 -49.94 8.72 4.19
CA ILE A 500 -49.24 8.19 3.01
C ILE A 500 -49.83 6.84 2.60
N CYS A 501 -50.12 5.97 3.53
CA CYS A 501 -50.70 4.65 3.25
C CYS A 501 -52.09 4.73 2.64
N ARG A 502 -52.94 5.72 3.04
CA ARG A 502 -54.24 5.97 2.43
C ARG A 502 -54.09 6.46 1.02
N GLU A 503 -53.22 7.44 0.82
CA GLU A 503 -52.98 8.07 -0.49
C GLU A 503 -52.42 7.07 -1.52
N THR A 504 -51.61 6.09 -1.06
CA THR A 504 -50.94 5.11 -1.90
C THR A 504 -51.59 3.71 -1.85
N HIS A 505 -52.71 3.57 -1.22
CA HIS A 505 -53.43 2.30 -1.04
C HIS A 505 -52.56 1.17 -0.41
N THR A 506 -51.61 1.57 0.48
CA THR A 506 -50.66 0.66 1.15
C THR A 506 -51.21 0.34 2.56
N ARG A 507 -50.92 -0.87 3.05
CA ARG A 507 -51.26 -1.25 4.44
C ARG A 507 -50.36 -0.49 5.44
N PRO A 508 -50.90 0.08 6.52
CA PRO A 508 -50.15 0.92 7.45
C PRO A 508 -49.26 0.10 8.44
N GLU A 509 -48.71 -1.01 7.99
CA GLU A 509 -47.83 -1.87 8.79
C GLU A 509 -46.38 -1.51 8.52
N GLY A 510 -45.50 -1.81 9.51
CA GLY A 510 -44.05 -1.75 9.30
C GLY A 510 -43.42 -0.35 9.33
N ILE A 511 -44.04 0.64 9.97
CA ILE A 511 -43.52 2.01 10.09
C ILE A 511 -42.05 2.06 10.56
N THR A 512 -41.67 1.19 11.49
CA THR A 512 -40.29 1.14 12.00
C THR A 512 -39.30 0.79 10.89
N ALA A 513 -39.64 -0.18 10.03
CA ALA A 513 -38.77 -0.55 8.90
C ALA A 513 -38.70 0.58 7.85
N VAL A 514 -39.82 1.27 7.59
CA VAL A 514 -39.86 2.41 6.65
C VAL A 514 -39.05 3.57 7.21
N ARG A 515 -39.18 3.89 8.49
CA ARG A 515 -38.40 4.94 9.15
C ARG A 515 -36.91 4.65 9.07
N GLN A 516 -36.48 3.44 9.39
CA GLN A 516 -35.08 3.03 9.29
C GLN A 516 -34.57 3.07 7.84
N PHE A 517 -35.36 2.62 6.89
CA PHE A 517 -35.03 2.72 5.46
C PHE A 517 -34.78 4.17 5.05
N LEU A 518 -35.65 5.09 5.43
CA LEU A 518 -35.47 6.51 5.12
C LEU A 518 -34.23 7.10 5.78
N VAL A 519 -33.96 6.75 7.05
CA VAL A 519 -32.75 7.19 7.75
C VAL A 519 -31.49 6.68 7.03
N GLU A 520 -31.46 5.41 6.64
CA GLU A 520 -30.32 4.83 5.91
C GLU A 520 -30.09 5.55 4.57
N ARG A 521 -31.15 5.93 3.87
CA ARG A 521 -31.01 6.65 2.58
C ARG A 521 -30.58 8.10 2.76
N LEU A 522 -31.11 8.78 3.78
CA LEU A 522 -30.74 10.16 4.09
C LEU A 522 -29.29 10.27 4.58
N THR A 523 -28.85 9.39 5.44
CA THR A 523 -27.52 9.45 6.09
C THR A 523 -26.42 8.73 5.32
N GLY A 524 -26.79 7.81 4.43
CA GLY A 524 -25.84 6.89 3.81
C GLY A 524 -25.18 5.93 4.80
N THR A 525 -25.83 5.67 5.96
CA THR A 525 -25.24 4.85 7.06
C THR A 525 -26.20 3.73 7.41
N SER A 526 -25.71 2.51 7.58
CA SER A 526 -26.53 1.40 8.09
C SER A 526 -26.86 1.61 9.55
N GLN A 527 -28.11 1.37 9.90
CA GLN A 527 -28.62 1.42 11.28
C GLN A 527 -28.38 0.11 12.05
N PHE A 528 -27.78 -0.88 11.41
CA PHE A 528 -27.55 -2.20 11.98
C PHE A 528 -26.08 -2.44 12.27
N PRO A 529 -25.75 -2.91 13.50
CA PRO A 529 -24.36 -3.22 13.84
C PRO A 529 -23.86 -4.47 13.11
N THR A 530 -22.57 -4.58 12.98
CA THR A 530 -21.90 -5.74 12.42
C THR A 530 -20.90 -6.32 13.44
N PRO A 531 -21.02 -7.59 13.82
CA PRO A 531 -22.01 -8.59 13.39
C PRO A 531 -23.44 -8.26 13.81
N LEU A 532 -24.42 -8.74 13.03
CA LEU A 532 -25.86 -8.52 13.32
C LEU A 532 -26.30 -9.38 14.49
N PRO A 533 -26.78 -8.80 15.61
CA PRO A 533 -27.33 -9.55 16.73
C PRO A 533 -28.61 -10.28 16.34
N LYS A 534 -28.83 -11.49 16.88
CA LYS A 534 -30.01 -12.33 16.58
C LYS A 534 -31.36 -11.63 16.82
N HIS A 535 -31.44 -10.78 17.84
CA HIS A 535 -32.68 -10.05 18.16
C HIS A 535 -33.03 -8.97 17.11
N LEU A 536 -32.09 -8.53 16.30
CA LEU A 536 -32.30 -7.54 15.21
C LEU A 536 -32.49 -8.18 13.83
N GLU A 537 -32.34 -9.51 13.69
CA GLU A 537 -32.44 -10.19 12.38
C GLU A 537 -33.80 -9.98 11.70
N ALA A 538 -34.88 -10.02 12.44
CA ALA A 538 -36.23 -9.79 11.92
C ALA A 538 -36.40 -8.35 11.43
N GLN A 539 -35.86 -7.38 12.17
CA GLN A 539 -35.95 -5.96 11.84
C GLN A 539 -35.07 -5.65 10.62
N TYR A 540 -33.85 -6.16 10.60
CA TYR A 540 -32.97 -6.08 9.43
C TYR A 540 -33.63 -6.66 8.18
N SER A 541 -34.23 -7.86 8.30
CA SER A 541 -34.94 -8.51 7.21
C SER A 541 -36.13 -7.68 6.70
N ALA A 542 -36.84 -6.99 7.58
CA ALA A 542 -37.95 -6.11 7.18
C ALA A 542 -37.47 -4.90 6.37
N VAL A 543 -36.39 -4.24 6.82
CA VAL A 543 -35.77 -3.11 6.08
C VAL A 543 -35.16 -3.59 4.76
N TYR A 544 -34.45 -4.71 4.78
CA TYR A 544 -33.80 -5.30 3.60
C TYR A 544 -34.82 -5.65 2.49
N ARG A 545 -36.04 -6.10 2.87
CA ARG A 545 -37.10 -6.47 1.93
C ARG A 545 -38.03 -5.31 1.55
N LEU A 546 -37.85 -4.13 2.12
CA LEU A 546 -38.72 -3.00 1.84
C LEU A 546 -38.75 -2.58 0.36
N PRO A 547 -37.61 -2.55 -0.36
CA PRO A 547 -37.62 -2.23 -1.80
C PRO A 547 -38.58 -3.06 -2.64
N LEU A 548 -38.74 -4.33 -2.31
CA LEU A 548 -39.68 -5.23 -3.01
C LEU A 548 -41.17 -4.90 -2.75
N ARG A 549 -41.43 -4.17 -1.67
CA ARG A 549 -42.78 -3.73 -1.29
C ARG A 549 -43.12 -2.34 -1.78
N LEU A 550 -42.10 -1.55 -2.20
CA LEU A 550 -42.34 -0.21 -2.77
C LEU A 550 -43.12 -0.32 -4.07
N THR A 551 -44.11 0.56 -4.21
CA THR A 551 -44.74 0.87 -5.48
C THR A 551 -44.26 2.25 -5.94
N PRO A 552 -44.38 2.63 -7.23
CA PRO A 552 -44.00 3.96 -7.70
C PRO A 552 -44.64 5.08 -6.89
N GLU A 553 -45.91 4.94 -6.55
CA GLU A 553 -46.66 5.94 -5.79
C GLU A 553 -46.18 6.06 -4.36
N LEU A 554 -45.92 4.89 -3.69
CA LEU A 554 -45.40 4.86 -2.33
C LEU A 554 -43.98 5.44 -2.28
N ASN A 555 -43.11 5.05 -3.21
CA ASN A 555 -41.75 5.58 -3.30
C ASN A 555 -41.77 7.12 -3.49
N THR A 556 -42.57 7.64 -4.43
CA THR A 556 -42.70 9.07 -4.65
C THR A 556 -43.22 9.81 -3.42
N ALA A 557 -44.18 9.24 -2.71
CA ALA A 557 -44.73 9.84 -1.48
C ALA A 557 -43.69 9.87 -0.35
N LEU A 558 -42.89 8.80 -0.19
CA LEU A 558 -41.84 8.73 0.80
C LEU A 558 -40.68 9.71 0.50
N VAL A 559 -40.26 9.79 -0.76
CA VAL A 559 -39.22 10.76 -1.20
C VAL A 559 -39.68 12.17 -0.90
N ARG A 560 -40.86 12.56 -1.35
CA ARG A 560 -41.46 13.90 -1.09
C ARG A 560 -41.56 14.19 0.42
N HIS A 561 -41.88 13.16 1.22
CA HIS A 561 -41.98 13.33 2.67
C HIS A 561 -40.59 13.56 3.30
N ALA A 562 -39.57 12.85 2.85
CA ALA A 562 -38.20 13.02 3.29
C ALA A 562 -37.61 14.38 2.86
N GLU A 563 -37.92 14.87 1.65
CA GLU A 563 -37.54 16.21 1.18
C GLU A 563 -38.14 17.29 2.04
N LYS A 564 -39.42 17.15 2.40
CA LYS A 564 -40.09 18.08 3.35
C LYS A 564 -39.47 18.04 4.74
N PHE A 565 -38.99 16.89 5.18
CA PHE A 565 -38.21 16.76 6.42
C PHE A 565 -36.89 17.51 6.32
N LEU A 566 -36.11 17.34 5.24
CA LEU A 566 -34.85 18.06 5.02
C LEU A 566 -35.10 19.61 4.98
N ALA A 567 -36.14 20.06 4.31
CA ALA A 567 -36.48 21.48 4.28
C ALA A 567 -36.75 22.04 5.69
N ARG A 568 -37.45 21.30 6.56
CA ARG A 568 -37.66 21.67 7.98
C ARG A 568 -36.37 21.71 8.79
N GLN A 569 -35.39 20.88 8.42
CA GLN A 569 -34.06 20.87 9.01
C GLN A 569 -33.12 21.93 8.39
N GLN A 570 -33.67 22.89 7.65
CA GLN A 570 -32.94 23.97 6.95
C GLN A 570 -31.91 23.44 5.90
N ILE A 571 -32.26 22.34 5.25
CA ILE A 571 -31.47 21.72 4.16
C ILE A 571 -32.34 21.57 2.89
N PRO A 572 -32.87 22.66 2.32
CA PRO A 572 -33.81 22.55 1.21
C PRO A 572 -33.15 22.22 -0.14
N ASN A 573 -31.84 22.46 -0.27
CA ASN A 573 -31.13 22.37 -1.55
C ASN A 573 -30.43 21.04 -1.75
N GLU A 574 -30.49 20.10 -0.79
CA GLU A 574 -29.91 18.78 -0.98
C GLU A 574 -30.97 17.77 -1.44
N PRO A 575 -30.69 16.96 -2.49
CA PRO A 575 -31.63 15.94 -2.95
C PRO A 575 -31.78 14.84 -1.88
N PHE A 576 -32.90 14.11 -1.91
CA PHE A 576 -33.10 12.95 -1.02
C PHE A 576 -31.99 11.94 -1.13
N GLN A 577 -31.61 11.56 -2.36
CA GLN A 577 -30.49 10.69 -2.70
C GLN A 577 -29.70 11.25 -3.87
N TRP A 578 -28.46 10.84 -3.98
CA TRP A 578 -27.60 11.17 -5.08
C TRP A 578 -26.61 10.01 -5.32
N ASN A 579 -26.25 9.80 -6.57
CA ASN A 579 -25.22 8.85 -6.97
C ASN A 579 -24.23 9.55 -7.90
N PRO A 580 -22.93 9.30 -7.75
CA PRO A 580 -21.93 9.74 -8.72
C PRO A 580 -22.18 9.11 -10.09
N PRO A 581 -21.80 9.78 -11.19
CA PRO A 581 -22.01 9.25 -12.54
C PRO A 581 -21.30 7.90 -12.74
N THR A 582 -22.04 6.89 -13.13
CA THR A 582 -21.46 5.56 -13.45
C THR A 582 -20.69 5.53 -14.78
N ALA A 583 -20.86 6.57 -15.61
CA ALA A 583 -20.04 6.75 -16.82
C ALA A 583 -18.54 6.82 -16.55
N LEU A 584 -18.12 7.16 -15.32
CA LEU A 584 -16.72 7.11 -14.87
C LEU A 584 -16.14 5.70 -14.83
N LEU A 585 -16.96 4.67 -14.86
CA LEU A 585 -16.54 3.26 -14.87
C LEU A 585 -16.32 2.74 -16.30
N LYS A 586 -16.70 3.49 -17.33
CA LYS A 586 -16.61 3.06 -18.72
C LYS A 586 -15.15 2.85 -19.13
N GLY A 587 -14.85 1.66 -19.65
CA GLY A 587 -13.50 1.28 -20.10
C GLY A 587 -12.58 0.75 -18.98
N LEU A 588 -13.08 0.61 -17.76
CA LEU A 588 -12.36 -0.08 -16.69
C LEU A 588 -12.64 -1.59 -16.78
N ASP A 589 -11.61 -2.37 -16.47
CA ASP A 589 -11.70 -3.84 -16.44
C ASP A 589 -12.41 -4.27 -15.14
N LEU A 590 -13.73 -4.43 -15.22
CA LEU A 590 -14.62 -4.79 -14.12
C LEU A 590 -15.57 -5.90 -14.58
N SER A 591 -15.40 -7.11 -14.07
CA SER A 591 -16.24 -8.28 -14.43
C SER A 591 -17.70 -8.17 -13.97
N ALA A 592 -17.99 -7.34 -12.97
CA ALA A 592 -19.31 -7.20 -12.37
C ALA A 592 -20.26 -6.25 -13.13
N ASP A 593 -19.78 -5.51 -14.12
CA ASP A 593 -20.60 -4.50 -14.83
C ASP A 593 -21.64 -5.12 -15.78
N GLU A 594 -21.35 -6.30 -16.31
CA GLU A 594 -22.22 -6.98 -17.27
C GLU A 594 -23.57 -7.42 -16.68
N GLY A 595 -23.64 -7.73 -15.39
CA GLY A 595 -24.86 -8.22 -14.72
C GLY A 595 -25.95 -7.17 -14.46
N LEU A 596 -25.60 -5.87 -14.45
CA LEU A 596 -26.55 -4.78 -14.18
C LEU A 596 -27.27 -4.29 -15.44
N VAL A 597 -26.68 -4.47 -16.60
CA VAL A 597 -27.22 -3.99 -17.88
C VAL A 597 -28.34 -4.90 -18.41
N ALA A 598 -28.45 -6.12 -17.87
CA ALA A 598 -29.27 -7.19 -18.43
C ALA A 598 -30.57 -7.49 -17.67
N VAL A 599 -30.98 -6.67 -16.68
CA VAL A 599 -32.24 -6.94 -15.95
C VAL A 599 -33.43 -6.46 -16.76
N ASP A 600 -34.25 -7.41 -17.22
CA ASP A 600 -35.57 -7.09 -17.78
C ASP A 600 -36.50 -6.58 -16.68
N ILE A 601 -36.83 -5.27 -16.75
CA ILE A 601 -37.63 -4.58 -15.74
C ILE A 601 -39.07 -5.10 -15.73
N ASP A 602 -39.64 -5.43 -16.90
CA ASP A 602 -41.03 -5.89 -17.00
C ASP A 602 -41.14 -7.31 -16.40
N GLU A 603 -40.18 -8.21 -16.72
CA GLU A 603 -40.14 -9.52 -16.10
C GLU A 603 -39.88 -9.43 -14.58
N MET A 604 -39.00 -8.54 -14.14
CA MET A 604 -38.79 -8.31 -12.71
C MET A 604 -40.09 -7.82 -12.02
N HIS A 605 -40.83 -6.88 -12.60
CA HIS A 605 -42.11 -6.41 -12.07
C HIS A 605 -43.11 -7.55 -11.97
N ARG A 606 -43.20 -8.39 -13.01
CA ARG A 606 -44.06 -9.58 -13.04
C ARG A 606 -43.71 -10.56 -11.90
N LEU A 607 -42.42 -10.87 -11.72
CA LEU A 607 -41.95 -11.78 -10.68
C LEU A 607 -42.17 -11.22 -9.27
N VAL A 608 -41.96 -9.94 -9.06
CA VAL A 608 -42.24 -9.25 -7.79
C VAL A 608 -43.74 -9.31 -7.45
N ASN A 609 -44.63 -9.12 -8.44
CA ASN A 609 -46.09 -9.23 -8.22
C ASN A 609 -46.50 -10.68 -7.93
N LEU A 610 -45.91 -11.68 -8.56
CA LEU A 610 -46.13 -13.12 -8.19
C LEU A 610 -45.71 -13.38 -6.74
N TRP A 611 -44.56 -12.82 -6.29
CA TRP A 611 -44.16 -12.92 -4.89
C TRP A 611 -45.14 -12.20 -3.95
N ARG A 612 -45.62 -11.01 -4.29
CA ARG A 612 -46.64 -10.27 -3.49
C ARG A 612 -47.92 -11.03 -3.33
N HIS A 613 -48.30 -11.83 -4.31
CA HIS A 613 -49.47 -12.68 -4.29
C HIS A 613 -49.22 -14.04 -3.58
N GLY A 614 -47.95 -14.35 -3.22
CA GLY A 614 -47.62 -15.63 -2.55
C GLY A 614 -47.38 -16.81 -3.52
N ASP A 615 -47.40 -16.57 -4.82
CA ASP A 615 -47.22 -17.58 -5.87
C ASP A 615 -45.76 -17.91 -6.16
N LEU A 616 -44.82 -17.11 -5.66
CA LEU A 616 -43.38 -17.30 -5.87
C LEU A 616 -42.59 -17.01 -4.58
N SER A 617 -41.51 -17.76 -4.34
CA SER A 617 -40.61 -17.43 -3.23
C SER A 617 -39.63 -16.30 -3.62
N ILE A 618 -39.28 -15.43 -2.66
CA ILE A 618 -38.35 -14.33 -2.89
C ILE A 618 -36.98 -14.79 -3.37
N ALA A 619 -36.50 -15.94 -2.91
CA ALA A 619 -35.21 -16.53 -3.28
C ALA A 619 -35.17 -17.06 -4.72
N ALA A 620 -36.33 -17.27 -5.35
CA ALA A 620 -36.43 -17.74 -6.72
C ALA A 620 -36.29 -16.61 -7.75
N ILE A 621 -36.58 -15.35 -7.37
CA ILE A 621 -36.58 -14.22 -8.32
C ILE A 621 -35.18 -13.91 -8.83
N PRO A 622 -34.17 -13.69 -8.00
CA PRO A 622 -32.79 -13.40 -8.48
C PRO A 622 -32.27 -14.52 -9.37
N LYS A 623 -32.55 -15.79 -9.02
CA LYS A 623 -32.14 -16.95 -9.81
C LYS A 623 -32.77 -16.96 -11.20
N ARG A 624 -34.05 -16.55 -11.32
CA ARG A 624 -34.74 -16.48 -12.61
C ARG A 624 -34.23 -15.35 -13.49
N LEU A 625 -33.89 -14.24 -12.85
CA LEU A 625 -33.33 -13.07 -13.54
C LEU A 625 -31.82 -13.22 -13.85
N GLY A 626 -31.16 -14.29 -13.36
CA GLY A 626 -29.70 -14.49 -13.57
C GLY A 626 -28.82 -13.49 -12.81
N VAL A 627 -29.33 -12.84 -11.77
CA VAL A 627 -28.62 -11.78 -11.04
C VAL A 627 -28.46 -12.10 -9.56
N SER A 628 -27.56 -11.40 -8.88
CA SER A 628 -27.41 -11.51 -7.43
C SER A 628 -28.62 -10.92 -6.69
N SER A 629 -28.85 -11.36 -5.44
CA SER A 629 -29.93 -10.82 -4.61
C SER A 629 -29.76 -9.32 -4.32
N GLU A 630 -28.53 -8.82 -4.32
CA GLU A 630 -28.23 -7.41 -4.08
C GLU A 630 -28.55 -6.58 -5.33
N VAL A 631 -28.17 -7.05 -6.52
CA VAL A 631 -28.57 -6.42 -7.80
C VAL A 631 -30.07 -6.36 -7.90
N PHE A 632 -30.76 -7.48 -7.69
CA PHE A 632 -32.21 -7.54 -7.73
C PHE A 632 -32.86 -6.53 -6.75
N ARG A 633 -32.38 -6.46 -5.50
CA ARG A 633 -32.90 -5.53 -4.51
C ARG A 633 -32.69 -4.06 -4.93
N HIS A 634 -31.52 -3.76 -5.46
CA HIS A 634 -31.19 -2.41 -5.93
C HIS A 634 -32.08 -2.00 -7.10
N VAL A 635 -32.24 -2.86 -8.09
CA VAL A 635 -33.13 -2.59 -9.24
C VAL A 635 -34.57 -2.43 -8.81
N CYS A 636 -35.08 -3.21 -7.83
CA CYS A 636 -36.41 -2.99 -7.25
C CYS A 636 -36.57 -1.63 -6.55
N GLU A 637 -35.49 -1.08 -5.99
CA GLU A 637 -35.51 0.24 -5.37
C GLU A 637 -35.54 1.36 -6.41
N GLU A 638 -34.80 1.23 -7.50
CA GLU A 638 -34.75 2.20 -8.60
C GLU A 638 -36.02 2.14 -9.48
N HIS A 639 -36.52 0.92 -9.69
CA HIS A 639 -37.70 0.62 -10.51
C HIS A 639 -38.75 -0.12 -9.68
N PRO A 640 -39.44 0.58 -8.76
CA PRO A 640 -40.48 -0.06 -7.94
C PRO A 640 -41.61 -0.65 -8.78
N ALA A 641 -41.93 -1.92 -8.55
CA ALA A 641 -42.96 -2.61 -9.31
C ALA A 641 -44.36 -2.02 -9.01
N PRO A 642 -45.16 -1.65 -10.04
CA PRO A 642 -46.52 -1.23 -9.82
C PRO A 642 -47.35 -2.41 -9.27
N ARG A 643 -48.44 -2.09 -8.58
CA ARG A 643 -49.37 -3.13 -8.13
C ARG A 643 -50.27 -3.60 -9.30
N GLU A 644 -50.17 -4.85 -9.60
CA GLU A 644 -51.19 -5.47 -10.46
C GLU A 644 -52.42 -5.90 -9.63
N SER A 645 -53.58 -5.50 -10.12
CA SER A 645 -54.84 -6.00 -9.56
C SER A 645 -54.90 -7.53 -9.77
N ARG A 646 -55.07 -8.28 -8.69
CA ARG A 646 -55.28 -9.73 -8.81
C ARG A 646 -56.48 -9.96 -9.71
N ARG A 647 -56.25 -10.42 -10.96
CA ARG A 647 -57.34 -10.94 -11.76
C ARG A 647 -57.89 -12.10 -10.94
N PRO A 648 -59.19 -12.15 -10.67
CA PRO A 648 -59.76 -13.28 -9.95
C PRO A 648 -59.43 -14.53 -10.75
N SER A 649 -58.50 -15.31 -10.21
CA SER A 649 -58.14 -16.62 -10.77
C SER A 649 -59.41 -17.46 -10.67
N ARG A 650 -59.98 -17.81 -11.80
CA ARG A 650 -60.94 -18.94 -11.93
C ARG A 650 -60.13 -20.22 -11.75
N ARG A 651 -59.46 -20.41 -10.65
CA ARG A 651 -58.98 -21.73 -10.24
C ARG A 651 -60.12 -22.38 -9.44
N ALA A 652 -60.67 -23.43 -10.03
CA ALA A 652 -61.41 -24.41 -9.30
C ALA A 652 -60.61 -24.81 -8.03
N PRO A 653 -61.23 -25.13 -6.90
CA PRO A 653 -60.55 -25.57 -5.70
C PRO A 653 -59.54 -26.65 -6.11
N ALA A 654 -58.27 -26.39 -5.95
CA ALA A 654 -57.24 -27.36 -6.28
C ALA A 654 -57.43 -28.57 -5.36
N GLU A 655 -57.56 -29.72 -5.91
CA GLU A 655 -57.47 -30.96 -5.19
C GLU A 655 -56.20 -30.94 -4.34
N PRO A 656 -56.27 -31.34 -3.05
CA PRO A 656 -55.12 -31.32 -2.16
C PRO A 656 -54.02 -32.17 -2.77
N LYS A 657 -52.91 -31.56 -3.10
CA LYS A 657 -51.70 -32.24 -3.60
C LYS A 657 -51.33 -33.33 -2.62
N PRO A 658 -51.10 -34.59 -3.10
CA PRO A 658 -50.68 -35.66 -2.23
C PRO A 658 -49.39 -35.24 -1.49
N ARG A 659 -49.41 -35.39 -0.15
CA ARG A 659 -48.26 -35.13 0.73
C ARG A 659 -47.63 -36.45 1.15
N PRO A 660 -46.81 -37.09 0.30
CA PRO A 660 -46.32 -38.46 0.53
C PRO A 660 -45.61 -38.62 1.87
N ALA A 661 -44.87 -37.63 2.33
CA ALA A 661 -44.20 -37.62 3.61
C ALA A 661 -45.16 -37.49 4.81
N TYR A 662 -46.32 -36.86 4.64
CA TYR A 662 -47.35 -36.73 5.67
C TYR A 662 -48.17 -38.01 5.74
N GLU A 663 -48.54 -38.63 4.61
CA GLU A 663 -49.26 -39.90 4.55
C GLU A 663 -48.42 -41.03 5.12
N MET A 664 -47.13 -41.06 4.79
CA MET A 664 -46.18 -41.99 5.37
C MET A 664 -46.07 -41.82 6.90
N ALA A 665 -45.95 -40.58 7.37
CA ALA A 665 -45.93 -40.29 8.80
C ALA A 665 -47.25 -40.71 9.51
N ARG A 666 -48.41 -40.48 8.87
CA ARG A 666 -49.72 -40.85 9.40
C ARG A 666 -49.91 -42.36 9.49
N ALA A 667 -49.42 -43.10 8.52
CA ALA A 667 -49.43 -44.57 8.53
C ALA A 667 -48.47 -45.14 9.59
N ALA A 668 -47.30 -44.56 9.76
CA ALA A 668 -46.28 -45.04 10.70
C ALA A 668 -46.54 -44.62 12.18
N LEU A 669 -47.31 -43.54 12.41
CA LEU A 669 -47.56 -42.94 13.72
C LEU A 669 -49.08 -42.76 13.94
N PRO A 670 -49.80 -43.78 14.30
CA PRO A 670 -51.16 -43.63 14.77
C PRO A 670 -51.24 -42.72 16.01
N PRO A 671 -52.43 -42.13 16.35
CA PRO A 671 -52.52 -41.12 17.43
C PRO A 671 -51.97 -41.61 18.76
N ASP A 672 -52.26 -42.85 19.16
CA ASP A 672 -51.80 -43.40 20.44
C ASP A 672 -50.30 -43.65 20.45
N ARG A 673 -49.72 -44.08 19.32
CA ARG A 673 -48.27 -44.30 19.18
C ARG A 673 -47.51 -43.00 19.23
N LEU A 674 -48.01 -41.96 18.56
CA LEU A 674 -47.38 -40.64 18.61
C LEU A 674 -47.47 -40.01 20.01
N ARG A 675 -48.63 -40.21 20.69
CA ARG A 675 -48.79 -39.73 22.06
C ARG A 675 -47.88 -40.48 23.02
N GLN A 676 -47.74 -41.78 22.86
CA GLN A 676 -46.85 -42.61 23.69
C GLN A 676 -45.40 -42.14 23.51
N LEU A 677 -44.88 -41.97 22.28
CA LEU A 677 -43.52 -41.57 22.00
C LEU A 677 -43.24 -40.14 22.51
N TYR A 678 -44.22 -39.23 22.34
CA TYR A 678 -44.00 -37.81 22.65
C TYR A 678 -44.27 -37.46 24.10
N GLU A 679 -45.43 -37.93 24.69
CA GLU A 679 -45.89 -37.56 26.04
C GLU A 679 -45.32 -38.48 27.10
N VAL A 680 -45.25 -39.79 26.83
CA VAL A 680 -44.85 -40.81 27.82
C VAL A 680 -43.36 -41.10 27.76
N GLU A 681 -42.84 -41.40 26.59
CA GLU A 681 -41.38 -41.66 26.38
C GLU A 681 -40.54 -40.39 26.26
N GLY A 682 -41.16 -39.23 26.13
CA GLY A 682 -40.46 -37.92 26.11
C GLY A 682 -39.56 -37.69 24.90
N GLN A 683 -39.76 -38.41 23.80
CA GLN A 683 -38.97 -38.30 22.59
C GLN A 683 -39.20 -36.94 21.90
N SER A 684 -38.15 -36.36 21.36
CA SER A 684 -38.31 -35.12 20.61
C SER A 684 -38.97 -35.34 19.25
N LEU A 685 -39.76 -34.36 18.75
CA LEU A 685 -40.36 -34.43 17.42
C LEU A 685 -39.34 -34.65 16.32
N THR A 686 -38.08 -34.23 16.53
CA THR A 686 -36.96 -34.46 15.62
C THR A 686 -36.49 -35.90 15.66
N GLY A 687 -36.43 -36.51 16.85
CA GLY A 687 -36.07 -37.92 17.04
C GLY A 687 -37.13 -38.83 16.44
N ILE A 688 -38.40 -38.55 16.74
CA ILE A 688 -39.56 -39.29 16.16
C ILE A 688 -39.57 -39.16 14.62
N GLY A 689 -39.29 -37.98 14.07
CA GLY A 689 -39.22 -37.80 12.62
C GLY A 689 -38.08 -38.57 11.99
N ALA A 690 -36.90 -38.56 12.63
CA ALA A 690 -35.74 -39.32 12.16
C ALA A 690 -35.96 -40.84 12.15
N SER A 691 -36.68 -41.38 13.14
CA SER A 691 -36.95 -42.83 13.22
C SER A 691 -37.86 -43.38 12.10
N ILE A 692 -38.63 -42.48 11.46
CA ILE A 692 -39.54 -42.86 10.34
C ILE A 692 -39.21 -42.14 9.04
N GLY A 693 -38.04 -41.45 8.95
CA GLY A 693 -37.57 -40.82 7.73
C GLY A 693 -38.33 -39.57 7.29
N VAL A 694 -39.01 -38.85 8.20
CA VAL A 694 -39.75 -37.62 7.89
C VAL A 694 -39.22 -36.39 8.66
N SER A 695 -39.54 -35.19 8.14
CA SER A 695 -39.14 -33.96 8.80
C SER A 695 -39.84 -33.73 10.14
N ARG A 696 -39.19 -33.05 11.10
CA ARG A 696 -39.78 -32.55 12.35
C ARG A 696 -41.11 -31.80 12.09
N GLN A 697 -41.19 -31.05 11.00
CA GLN A 697 -42.35 -30.23 10.64
C GLN A 697 -43.58 -31.15 10.30
N THR A 698 -43.33 -32.27 9.63
CA THR A 698 -44.33 -33.27 9.28
C THR A 698 -44.91 -33.91 10.54
N VAL A 699 -44.04 -34.32 11.49
CA VAL A 699 -44.49 -34.89 12.77
C VAL A 699 -45.23 -33.86 13.63
N ALA A 700 -44.76 -32.58 13.62
CA ALA A 700 -45.44 -31.51 14.35
C ALA A 700 -46.82 -31.16 13.76
N GLN A 701 -46.99 -31.30 12.44
CA GLN A 701 -48.28 -31.14 11.80
C GLN A 701 -49.22 -32.29 12.21
N LEU A 702 -48.75 -33.52 12.14
CA LEU A 702 -49.48 -34.71 12.52
C LEU A 702 -49.91 -34.68 14.00
N ALA A 703 -49.03 -34.26 14.91
CA ALA A 703 -49.35 -34.08 16.32
C ALA A 703 -50.47 -33.05 16.53
N ARG A 704 -50.48 -31.95 15.80
CA ARG A 704 -51.54 -30.94 15.84
C ARG A 704 -52.87 -31.49 15.35
N ASP A 705 -52.83 -32.27 14.24
CA ASP A 705 -54.04 -32.86 13.65
C ASP A 705 -54.64 -33.95 14.56
N TYR A 706 -53.82 -34.59 15.42
CA TYR A 706 -54.24 -35.52 16.44
C TYR A 706 -54.60 -34.85 17.78
N GLY A 707 -54.57 -33.49 17.87
CA GLY A 707 -54.91 -32.80 19.12
C GLY A 707 -53.87 -32.97 20.23
N ILE A 708 -52.62 -33.41 19.90
CA ILE A 708 -51.52 -33.53 20.82
C ILE A 708 -50.92 -32.16 21.09
N VAL A 709 -50.89 -31.72 22.33
CA VAL A 709 -50.38 -30.39 22.72
C VAL A 709 -48.86 -30.37 22.62
N ILE A 710 -48.34 -29.69 21.60
CA ILE A 710 -46.92 -29.47 21.45
C ILE A 710 -46.48 -28.35 22.40
N THR A 711 -45.85 -28.71 23.49
CA THR A 711 -45.25 -27.73 24.41
C THR A 711 -44.10 -27.00 23.73
N LYS A 712 -44.03 -25.67 23.85
CA LYS A 712 -42.95 -24.82 23.28
C LYS A 712 -41.53 -25.17 23.79
N HIS A 713 -41.42 -26.14 24.65
CA HIS A 713 -40.21 -26.61 25.30
C HIS A 713 -39.92 -28.08 24.92
N GLY A 714 -39.90 -28.38 23.65
CA GLY A 714 -39.44 -29.66 23.08
C GLY A 714 -37.94 -29.88 23.20
N ARG A 715 -37.42 -29.94 24.38
CA ARG A 715 -36.17 -30.59 24.74
C ARG A 715 -36.46 -31.48 25.94
N GLY A 716 -36.19 -32.77 25.77
CA GLY A 716 -36.22 -33.71 26.86
C GLY A 716 -35.63 -33.05 28.09
N ARG A 717 -36.37 -33.06 29.21
CA ARG A 717 -35.84 -32.61 30.49
C ARG A 717 -34.74 -33.59 30.87
N TYR A 718 -33.48 -33.27 30.48
CA TYR A 718 -32.36 -33.82 31.19
C TYR A 718 -32.51 -33.30 32.64
N ARG A 719 -33.03 -34.14 33.51
CA ARG A 719 -33.00 -33.90 34.96
C ARG A 719 -31.60 -34.18 35.40
N ILE A 720 -30.76 -33.12 35.34
CA ILE A 720 -29.47 -33.13 36.04
C ILE A 720 -29.83 -33.09 37.50
N ASP A 721 -29.51 -34.16 38.22
CA ASP A 721 -29.69 -34.20 39.67
C ASP A 721 -28.85 -33.08 40.32
N PRO A 722 -29.48 -32.11 40.97
CA PRO A 722 -28.78 -31.00 41.56
C PRO A 722 -27.74 -31.40 42.61
N VAL A 723 -28.02 -32.49 43.36
CA VAL A 723 -27.14 -33.00 44.41
C VAL A 723 -25.89 -33.61 43.78
N TRP A 724 -26.08 -34.47 42.78
CA TRP A 724 -24.98 -35.05 42.00
C TRP A 724 -24.16 -33.99 41.29
N PHE A 725 -24.79 -33.01 40.68
CA PHE A 725 -24.11 -31.93 39.99
C PHE A 725 -23.29 -31.07 40.96
N ARG A 726 -23.82 -30.73 42.14
CA ARG A 726 -23.11 -30.04 43.19
C ARG A 726 -21.87 -30.81 43.62
N GLN A 727 -22.00 -32.09 43.85
CA GLN A 727 -20.92 -32.97 44.25
C GLN A 727 -19.80 -33.00 43.19
N GLN A 728 -20.16 -33.14 41.90
CA GLN A 728 -19.16 -33.17 40.83
C GLN A 728 -18.49 -31.82 40.65
N TYR A 729 -19.27 -30.71 40.68
CA TYR A 729 -18.79 -29.42 40.35
C TYR A 729 -18.12 -28.67 41.51
N VAL A 730 -18.73 -28.73 42.70
CA VAL A 730 -18.26 -28.03 43.89
C VAL A 730 -17.27 -28.90 44.67
N ASP A 731 -17.71 -30.11 45.10
CA ASP A 731 -16.92 -30.90 46.04
C ASP A 731 -15.75 -31.62 45.38
N LYS A 732 -15.93 -32.17 44.17
CA LYS A 732 -14.86 -32.82 43.40
C LYS A 732 -14.14 -31.88 42.46
N ASN A 733 -14.45 -30.60 42.42
CA ASN A 733 -13.78 -29.57 41.68
C ASN A 733 -13.63 -29.79 40.16
N ARG A 734 -14.54 -30.58 39.53
CA ARG A 734 -14.49 -30.93 38.11
C ARG A 734 -14.91 -29.77 37.22
N SER A 735 -14.36 -29.71 35.98
CA SER A 735 -14.71 -28.67 35.03
C SER A 735 -16.13 -28.88 34.44
N LEU A 736 -16.80 -27.78 34.08
CA LEU A 736 -18.09 -27.88 33.38
C LEU A 736 -17.97 -28.59 32.03
N SER A 737 -16.80 -28.57 31.39
CA SER A 737 -16.54 -29.27 30.15
C SER A 737 -16.54 -30.79 30.37
N ASP A 738 -15.88 -31.28 31.40
CA ASP A 738 -15.81 -32.71 31.70
C ASP A 738 -17.19 -33.26 32.12
N ILE A 739 -17.92 -32.51 32.96
CA ILE A 739 -19.29 -32.83 33.34
C ILE A 739 -20.23 -32.80 32.13
N SER A 740 -20.02 -31.87 31.18
CA SER A 740 -20.78 -31.76 29.94
C SER A 740 -20.62 -33.00 29.06
N VAL A 741 -19.39 -33.50 28.94
CA VAL A 741 -19.09 -34.72 28.17
C VAL A 741 -19.76 -35.94 28.82
N GLU A 742 -19.64 -36.09 30.14
CA GLU A 742 -20.22 -37.23 30.87
C GLU A 742 -21.73 -37.24 30.83
N CYS A 743 -22.39 -36.09 30.97
CA CYS A 743 -23.84 -35.99 30.97
C CYS A 743 -24.44 -35.89 29.56
N GLY A 744 -23.64 -35.76 28.49
CA GLY A 744 -24.14 -35.58 27.13
C GLY A 744 -24.92 -34.27 26.91
N VAL A 745 -24.71 -33.23 27.76
CA VAL A 745 -25.42 -31.96 27.70
C VAL A 745 -24.43 -30.80 27.49
N SER A 746 -24.83 -29.73 26.78
CA SER A 746 -23.97 -28.60 26.58
C SER A 746 -23.65 -27.87 27.87
N VAL A 747 -22.45 -27.27 27.97
CA VAL A 747 -22.02 -26.41 29.09
C VAL A 747 -23.06 -25.33 29.42
N GLY A 748 -23.72 -24.76 28.41
CA GLY A 748 -24.80 -23.80 28.59
C GLY A 748 -26.02 -24.36 29.34
N CYS A 749 -26.32 -25.67 29.21
CA CYS A 749 -27.37 -26.36 29.96
C CYS A 749 -26.99 -26.58 31.43
N LEU A 750 -25.71 -26.92 31.67
CA LEU A 750 -25.18 -27.08 33.03
C LEU A 750 -25.19 -25.73 33.78
N VAL A 751 -24.79 -24.63 33.15
CA VAL A 751 -24.86 -23.29 33.74
C VAL A 751 -26.30 -22.89 34.10
N LYS A 752 -27.28 -23.22 33.24
CA LYS A 752 -28.69 -22.97 33.54
C LYS A 752 -29.22 -23.88 34.67
N ALA A 753 -28.76 -25.13 34.74
CA ALA A 753 -29.10 -26.07 35.81
C ALA A 753 -28.51 -25.58 37.15
N ALA A 754 -27.26 -25.16 37.17
CA ALA A 754 -26.61 -24.59 38.35
C ALA A 754 -27.35 -23.35 38.88
N ARG A 755 -27.73 -22.42 38.03
CA ARG A 755 -28.52 -21.24 38.43
C ARG A 755 -29.89 -21.59 39.01
N ARG A 756 -30.57 -22.59 38.43
CA ARG A 756 -31.87 -23.04 38.94
C ARG A 756 -31.74 -23.72 40.30
N ALA A 757 -30.67 -24.48 40.49
CA ALA A 757 -30.41 -25.21 41.70
C ALA A 757 -29.67 -24.38 42.77
N GLN A 758 -29.41 -23.09 42.52
CA GLN A 758 -28.63 -22.17 43.34
C GLN A 758 -27.25 -22.73 43.74
N ILE A 759 -26.65 -23.54 42.87
CA ILE A 759 -25.29 -24.03 43.06
C ILE A 759 -24.34 -22.87 42.75
N PRO A 760 -23.43 -22.49 43.70
CA PRO A 760 -22.48 -21.41 43.48
C PRO A 760 -21.56 -21.77 42.32
N MET A 761 -21.68 -20.99 41.27
CA MET A 761 -20.77 -21.08 40.13
C MET A 761 -19.44 -20.48 40.55
N ARG A 762 -18.37 -21.26 40.35
CA ARG A 762 -17.03 -20.67 40.43
C ARG A 762 -17.01 -19.43 39.51
N GLY A 763 -16.91 -18.25 40.12
CA GLY A 763 -16.83 -17.04 39.41
C GLY A 763 -15.65 -17.16 38.45
N LEU A 764 -15.79 -16.69 37.23
CA LEU A 764 -14.66 -16.37 36.40
C LEU A 764 -13.91 -15.26 37.17
N SER A 765 -12.98 -15.69 38.04
CA SER A 765 -12.34 -14.80 39.03
C SER A 765 -11.55 -13.73 38.29
N ARG A 766 -12.14 -12.53 38.19
CA ARG A 766 -11.36 -11.30 38.18
C ARG A 766 -10.81 -11.16 39.61
N ARG A 767 -9.55 -11.52 39.81
CA ARG A 767 -8.84 -11.02 41.00
C ARG A 767 -8.86 -9.50 40.91
N SER A 768 -9.27 -8.83 41.97
CA SER A 768 -9.18 -7.36 41.98
C SER A 768 -7.70 -6.96 41.92
N ALA A 769 -7.41 -5.77 41.39
CA ALA A 769 -6.05 -5.25 41.39
C ALA A 769 -5.47 -5.19 42.84
N GLU A 770 -6.36 -5.05 43.81
CA GLU A 770 -6.03 -5.01 45.24
C GLU A 770 -5.63 -6.40 45.78
N ASP A 771 -6.34 -7.46 45.38
CA ASP A 771 -6.02 -8.85 45.79
C ASP A 771 -4.66 -9.31 45.22
N VAL A 772 -4.32 -8.92 44.01
CA VAL A 772 -3.02 -9.24 43.37
C VAL A 772 -1.90 -8.39 43.97
N ALA A 773 -2.18 -7.17 44.38
CA ALA A 773 -1.20 -6.29 45.02
C ALA A 773 -0.90 -6.67 46.49
N ALA A 774 -1.85 -7.33 47.15
CA ALA A 774 -1.71 -7.85 48.52
C ALA A 774 -0.93 -9.16 48.60
N ASP A 775 -0.81 -9.91 47.49
CA ASP A 775 -0.06 -11.15 47.43
C ASP A 775 1.44 -10.88 47.27
N SER A 776 2.17 -10.96 48.40
CA SER A 776 3.62 -10.70 48.49
C SER A 776 4.46 -11.62 47.57
N ASN A 777 3.93 -12.73 47.11
CA ASN A 777 4.62 -13.69 46.23
C ASN A 777 4.54 -13.30 44.74
N VAL A 778 3.60 -12.40 44.36
CA VAL A 778 3.43 -12.00 42.98
C VAL A 778 4.28 -10.78 42.64
N PRO A 779 5.25 -10.88 41.73
CA PRO A 779 6.02 -9.73 41.32
C PRO A 779 5.13 -8.61 40.73
N ARG A 780 5.29 -7.37 41.21
CA ARG A 780 4.47 -6.20 40.78
C ARG A 780 4.37 -6.03 39.27
N TRP A 781 5.44 -6.32 38.53
CA TRP A 781 5.45 -6.19 37.07
C TRP A 781 4.65 -7.30 36.35
N LEU A 782 4.32 -8.44 37.03
CA LEU A 782 3.52 -9.54 36.49
C LEU A 782 2.03 -9.35 36.78
N ALA A 783 1.70 -8.53 37.77
CA ALA A 783 0.35 -8.27 38.24
C ALA A 783 -0.64 -7.87 37.12
N PRO A 784 -0.31 -6.98 36.15
CA PRO A 784 -1.26 -6.63 35.09
C PRO A 784 -1.76 -7.83 34.26
N ALA A 785 -0.91 -8.84 34.05
CA ALA A 785 -1.29 -10.02 33.28
C ALA A 785 -2.12 -11.00 34.12
N MET A 786 -2.10 -10.89 35.46
CA MET A 786 -2.84 -11.74 36.38
C MET A 786 -4.23 -11.20 36.71
N THR A 787 -4.44 -9.90 36.69
CA THR A 787 -5.73 -9.23 36.95
C THR A 787 -6.75 -9.36 35.83
N THR A 788 -6.29 -9.76 34.63
CA THR A 788 -7.16 -9.95 33.46
C THR A 788 -7.84 -11.32 33.54
N GLN A 789 -9.08 -11.42 33.02
CA GLN A 789 -9.86 -12.65 32.98
C GLN A 789 -9.08 -13.82 32.33
N GLY A 790 -8.87 -14.91 33.10
CA GLY A 790 -8.06 -16.04 32.67
C GLY A 790 -6.56 -15.72 32.53
N GLY A 791 -6.07 -14.72 33.26
CA GLY A 791 -4.68 -14.25 33.20
C GLY A 791 -3.70 -15.30 33.68
N TRP A 792 -3.99 -15.91 34.85
CA TRP A 792 -3.13 -16.93 35.44
C TRP A 792 -3.05 -18.19 34.56
N GLU A 793 -4.15 -18.67 34.04
CA GLU A 793 -4.17 -19.85 33.15
C GLU A 793 -3.40 -19.62 31.86
N ARG A 794 -3.45 -18.40 31.32
CA ARG A 794 -2.65 -18.04 30.15
C ARG A 794 -1.15 -18.00 30.49
N LEU A 795 -0.81 -17.47 31.66
CA LEU A 795 0.59 -17.41 32.13
C LEU A 795 1.14 -18.82 32.38
N GLN A 796 0.34 -19.71 32.97
CA GLN A 796 0.72 -21.12 33.21
C GLN A 796 1.02 -21.88 31.90
N ARG A 797 0.40 -21.52 30.80
CA ARG A 797 0.66 -22.16 29.49
C ARG A 797 1.92 -21.63 28.81
N LEU A 798 2.40 -20.44 29.19
CA LEU A 798 3.56 -19.80 28.54
C LEU A 798 4.85 -20.65 28.58
N PRO A 799 5.23 -21.31 29.69
CA PRO A 799 6.38 -22.23 29.71
C PRO A 799 6.24 -23.39 28.73
N HIS A 800 5.05 -24.00 28.63
CA HIS A 800 4.78 -25.10 27.70
C HIS A 800 4.80 -24.63 26.24
N ILE A 801 4.25 -23.46 25.93
CA ILE A 801 4.33 -22.90 24.59
C ILE A 801 5.78 -22.65 24.19
N ALA A 802 6.58 -22.15 25.12
CA ALA A 802 7.99 -21.79 24.88
C ALA A 802 8.93 -23.01 24.70
N SER A 803 8.51 -24.21 25.09
CA SER A 803 9.28 -25.45 24.89
C SER A 803 9.14 -26.03 23.47
N HIS A 804 8.29 -25.48 22.61
CA HIS A 804 8.03 -25.98 21.27
C HIS A 804 8.58 -25.04 20.20
N ALA A 805 8.92 -25.58 19.03
CA ALA A 805 9.49 -24.81 17.93
C ALA A 805 8.51 -23.83 17.26
N SER A 806 7.18 -24.08 17.40
CA SER A 806 6.14 -23.21 16.80
C SER A 806 4.82 -23.32 17.58
N PHE A 807 3.91 -22.32 17.37
CA PHE A 807 2.56 -22.38 17.94
C PHE A 807 1.75 -23.58 17.42
N ALA A 808 2.00 -24.04 16.21
CA ALA A 808 1.35 -25.23 15.67
C ALA A 808 1.80 -26.51 16.40
N ALA A 809 3.10 -26.61 16.71
CA ALA A 809 3.67 -27.73 17.47
C ALA A 809 3.16 -27.71 18.93
N ALA A 810 3.17 -26.56 19.60
CA ALA A 810 2.63 -26.38 20.94
C ALA A 810 1.12 -26.69 20.98
N GLY A 811 0.39 -26.29 19.94
CA GLY A 811 -1.03 -26.56 19.82
C GLY A 811 -1.38 -28.03 19.74
N ARG A 812 -0.61 -28.82 18.97
CA ARG A 812 -0.79 -30.28 18.90
C ARG A 812 -0.49 -30.94 20.25
N ALA A 813 0.55 -30.48 20.95
CA ALA A 813 0.91 -31.02 22.25
C ALA A 813 -0.09 -30.69 23.37
N LEU A 814 -0.73 -29.51 23.31
CA LEU A 814 -1.66 -29.03 24.31
C LEU A 814 -3.15 -29.30 23.97
N GLY A 815 -3.44 -29.92 22.81
CA GLY A 815 -4.81 -30.14 22.34
C GLY A 815 -5.59 -28.83 22.04
N VAL A 816 -4.87 -27.72 21.70
CA VAL A 816 -5.46 -26.40 21.48
C VAL A 816 -5.02 -25.87 20.10
N PRO A 817 -5.93 -25.29 19.29
CA PRO A 817 -5.53 -24.70 18.01
C PRO A 817 -4.38 -23.69 18.14
N GLY A 818 -3.35 -23.80 17.31
CA GLY A 818 -2.14 -22.96 17.40
C GLY A 818 -2.43 -21.45 17.30
N PHE A 819 -3.44 -21.05 16.52
CA PHE A 819 -3.88 -19.64 16.45
C PHE A 819 -4.46 -19.12 17.78
N SER A 820 -5.12 -20.02 18.55
CA SER A 820 -5.64 -19.69 19.89
C SER A 820 -4.50 -19.44 20.88
N LEU A 821 -3.41 -20.23 20.81
CA LEU A 821 -2.22 -19.99 21.61
C LEU A 821 -1.53 -18.68 21.24
N GLY A 822 -1.45 -18.35 19.96
CA GLY A 822 -0.95 -17.06 19.48
C GLY A 822 -1.74 -15.88 20.04
N ALA A 823 -3.07 -15.98 20.07
CA ALA A 823 -3.95 -14.96 20.64
C ALA A 823 -3.77 -14.82 22.18
N GLN A 824 -3.57 -15.94 22.89
CA GLN A 824 -3.29 -15.94 24.34
C GLN A 824 -1.97 -15.26 24.66
N VAL A 825 -0.91 -15.56 23.90
CA VAL A 825 0.40 -14.91 24.05
C VAL A 825 0.31 -13.42 23.74
N ALA A 826 -0.39 -13.02 22.68
CA ALA A 826 -0.58 -11.60 22.34
C ALA A 826 -1.31 -10.81 23.46
N ARG A 827 -2.20 -11.47 24.23
CA ARG A 827 -2.81 -10.86 25.43
C ARG A 827 -1.81 -10.69 26.56
N ILE A 828 -0.99 -11.72 26.83
CA ILE A 828 0.10 -11.63 27.82
C ILE A 828 1.06 -10.49 27.46
N GLU A 829 1.43 -10.38 26.19
CA GLU A 829 2.34 -9.33 25.69
C GLU A 829 1.76 -7.93 25.88
N ARG A 830 0.46 -7.77 25.64
CA ARG A 830 -0.25 -6.52 25.89
C ARG A 830 -0.31 -6.17 27.36
N ASP A 831 -0.67 -7.14 28.19
CA ASP A 831 -0.82 -6.96 29.64
C ASP A 831 0.53 -6.66 30.32
N LEU A 832 1.63 -7.20 29.79
CA LEU A 832 3.00 -6.98 30.26
C LEU A 832 3.72 -5.80 29.56
N GLY A 833 3.09 -5.15 28.58
CA GLY A 833 3.62 -3.97 27.89
C GLY A 833 4.81 -4.28 26.96
N GLY A 834 4.87 -5.48 26.35
CA GLY A 834 5.87 -5.80 25.33
C GLY A 834 6.05 -7.30 25.05
N PRO A 835 6.82 -7.67 24.00
CA PRO A 835 6.91 -9.02 23.51
C PRO A 835 7.57 -9.97 24.50
N VAL A 836 6.94 -11.14 24.71
CA VAL A 836 7.48 -12.25 25.53
C VAL A 836 8.05 -13.37 24.69
N LEU A 837 7.62 -13.49 23.41
CA LEU A 837 8.11 -14.48 22.47
C LEU A 837 8.54 -13.83 21.15
N ILE A 838 9.67 -14.30 20.61
CA ILE A 838 10.04 -14.10 19.21
C ILE A 838 9.36 -15.21 18.43
N ARG A 839 8.51 -14.84 17.49
CA ARG A 839 7.72 -15.81 16.71
C ARG A 839 8.61 -16.62 15.78
N ALA A 840 8.26 -17.88 15.56
CA ALA A 840 8.93 -18.73 14.60
C ALA A 840 8.84 -18.15 13.18
N THR A 841 9.95 -18.22 12.45
CA THR A 841 10.04 -17.90 11.01
C THR A 841 10.49 -19.16 10.28
N GLU A 842 10.53 -19.12 8.95
CA GLU A 842 10.97 -20.24 8.11
C GLU A 842 12.38 -20.75 8.48
N HIS A 843 13.24 -19.87 9.05
CA HIS A 843 14.63 -20.16 9.37
C HIS A 843 14.95 -20.10 10.86
N SER A 844 13.99 -19.85 11.75
CA SER A 844 14.24 -19.80 13.19
C SER A 844 13.04 -20.29 14.02
N PRO A 845 13.28 -21.14 15.04
CA PRO A 845 12.22 -21.59 15.94
C PRO A 845 11.74 -20.47 16.86
N LEU A 846 10.57 -20.69 17.47
CA LEU A 846 10.01 -19.84 18.51
C LEU A 846 10.98 -19.71 19.68
N ARG A 847 11.25 -18.48 20.15
CA ARG A 847 12.21 -18.22 21.23
C ARG A 847 11.67 -17.21 22.24
N LEU A 848 12.06 -17.34 23.50
CA LEU A 848 11.74 -16.38 24.55
C LEU A 848 12.58 -15.10 24.41
N THR A 849 11.94 -13.94 24.52
CA THR A 849 12.63 -12.67 24.75
C THR A 849 13.23 -12.61 26.17
N ARG A 850 14.02 -11.58 26.50
CA ARG A 850 14.49 -11.35 27.87
C ARG A 850 13.31 -11.20 28.83
N ARG A 851 12.23 -10.52 28.44
CA ARG A 851 10.98 -10.38 29.21
C ARG A 851 10.26 -11.73 29.33
N GLY A 852 10.20 -12.52 28.27
CA GLY A 852 9.61 -13.86 28.27
C GLY A 852 10.32 -14.81 29.19
N LYS A 853 11.66 -14.85 29.21
CA LYS A 853 12.46 -15.65 30.14
C LYS A 853 12.15 -15.28 31.58
N ARG A 854 12.04 -13.99 31.90
CA ARG A 854 11.69 -13.50 33.21
C ARG A 854 10.25 -13.89 33.60
N ALA A 855 9.31 -13.83 32.65
CA ALA A 855 7.91 -14.22 32.88
C ALA A 855 7.79 -15.75 33.15
N VAL A 856 8.46 -16.59 32.36
CA VAL A 856 8.48 -18.05 32.55
C VAL A 856 9.11 -18.42 33.89
N ALA A 857 10.21 -17.78 34.30
CA ALA A 857 10.84 -18.01 35.58
C ALA A 857 9.89 -17.66 36.74
N ALA A 858 9.26 -16.48 36.72
CA ALA A 858 8.31 -16.06 37.74
C ALA A 858 7.06 -16.99 37.82
N VAL A 859 6.56 -17.45 36.68
CA VAL A 859 5.44 -18.40 36.62
C VAL A 859 5.85 -19.75 37.23
N ARG A 860 7.04 -20.27 36.99
CA ARG A 860 7.52 -21.51 37.60
C ARG A 860 7.66 -21.38 39.12
N THR A 861 8.26 -20.30 39.60
CA THR A 861 8.37 -20.04 41.03
C THR A 861 6.99 -19.96 41.70
N LEU A 862 6.03 -19.31 41.08
CA LEU A 862 4.65 -19.25 41.60
C LEU A 862 3.94 -20.61 41.55
N GLN A 863 4.24 -21.46 40.57
CA GLN A 863 3.71 -22.83 40.48
C GLN A 863 4.28 -23.73 41.58
N GLU A 864 5.58 -23.62 41.84
CA GLU A 864 6.30 -24.36 42.89
C GLU A 864 5.83 -23.95 44.31
N ALA A 865 5.46 -22.69 44.50
CA ALA A 865 4.89 -22.16 45.74
C ALA A 865 3.40 -22.48 45.94
N GLY A 866 2.80 -23.40 45.15
CA GLY A 866 1.40 -23.79 45.25
C GLY A 866 0.41 -22.93 44.47
N GLY A 867 0.92 -22.05 43.62
CA GLY A 867 0.11 -21.08 42.89
C GLY A 867 -0.21 -19.84 43.70
N PRO A 868 -0.68 -18.77 43.08
CA PRO A 868 -1.13 -17.60 43.83
C PRO A 868 -2.33 -18.00 44.73
N ALA A 869 -2.29 -17.59 46.00
CA ALA A 869 -3.34 -17.93 47.00
C ALA A 869 -4.75 -17.68 46.44
N SER A 870 -5.63 -18.67 46.53
CA SER A 870 -6.98 -18.74 45.98
C SER A 870 -7.91 -17.64 46.53
#